data_78e10aaf40eb8fa08fd39f88ae8f8a2e
#
_entry.id   78e10aaf40eb8fa08fd39f88ae8f8a2e
#
_cell.length_a   1.000
_cell.length_b   1.000
_cell.length_c   1.000
_cell.angle_alpha   90.00
_cell.angle_beta   90.00
_cell.angle_gamma   90.00
#
_symmetry.space_group_name_H-M   'P 1'
#
loop_
_entity.id
_entity.type
_entity.pdbx_description
1 polymer ?
#
loop_
_entity_poly.entity_id
_entity_poly.type
_entity_poly.pdbx_seq_one_letter_code
_entity_poly.pdbx_strand_id
1 'polypeptide(L)'
;EIGVRLVGSEMCIRDRYKILADKNDCFAPLMEYCIAGHHTGLMDGGTRADNSDSPTLNGILKRADEYTGDSDYSAYASEIEFATLTQEEITPPYNELRSAKDPTERIERYAFFTKYVFSCLTDADFLDTEIFCNKNVERGMSGDFEKALDKLNRELSNMPSNTPLRQARSRIQQQAFDNSVNKSHISILDMPTGSGKTLCSLKLALESGKKRIIYVIPYTSIIEQTANKFEKMFGDVLPVLQHHSNYSYDGDTEEEKKTAEKLKRTCENWDAPLIITTSVQFFQSIYHYKGSALRKLHNLRDSVIVFDEIHLIPTELLRPCLKAVGYITKYLNSEALFLSATMPDYSKLFDKFLPDVNYNKLVTDRTNFKYFKKCEYKDMGKTSLETIAENASRCKNALIVVNTKKTSAELYSLVQGEKYHLSANMTPAHRSRVIEVVRNKLENGEHITVVSTSLVEAGVDLDFNTVFRQLSGLDSILQAGGRCNREGKDAKGYVYVFDIDETYRKGSDLAMRINKTKGLLEKYKDITSYDCIKEYYDGIFDFNQSRIAENSIAKYNEQSNSFDRQGLMSPYSIPFRSYAMQFEYISADTISIVIDDPNDQTCHELVETLRNGDMSVRRALQKYSVSVYMNVFKDLYSQGVLKDHGTGIFILENQSYYNNETGLNTQAAMQDYFI
;
A
#
# COMPACT_ATOMS: atom_id res chain seq x y z
N GLU A 1 -7.32 32.53 22.49
CA GLU A 1 -7.62 32.23 21.07
C GLU A 1 -8.06 30.79 20.81
N ILE A 2 -7.49 29.78 21.47
CA ILE A 2 -7.89 28.36 21.31
C ILE A 2 -9.31 28.11 21.84
N GLY A 3 -9.69 28.73 22.96
CA GLY A 3 -11.05 28.62 23.53
C GLY A 3 -12.15 29.24 22.66
N VAL A 4 -11.86 30.33 21.98
CA VAL A 4 -12.82 31.04 21.11
C VAL A 4 -13.08 30.24 19.80
N ARG A 5 -12.05 29.57 19.27
CA ARG A 5 -12.22 28.71 18.09
C ARG A 5 -13.06 27.46 18.36
N LEU A 6 -12.93 26.84 19.55
CA LEU A 6 -13.76 25.71 19.97
C LEU A 6 -15.23 26.08 20.12
N VAL A 7 -15.52 27.22 20.75
CA VAL A 7 -16.89 27.73 20.93
C VAL A 7 -17.51 28.10 19.58
N GLY A 8 -16.76 28.69 18.66
CA GLY A 8 -17.24 29.01 17.32
C GLY A 8 -17.62 27.77 16.50
N SER A 9 -16.86 26.65 16.62
CA SER A 9 -17.18 25.41 15.90
C SER A 9 -18.43 24.70 16.43
N GLU A 10 -18.65 24.70 17.74
CA GLU A 10 -19.85 24.10 18.38
C GLU A 10 -21.12 24.86 17.98
N MET A 11 -21.05 26.18 17.88
CA MET A 11 -22.19 27.00 17.45
C MET A 11 -22.46 26.87 15.94
N CYS A 12 -21.42 26.79 15.11
CA CYS A 12 -21.59 26.49 13.69
C CYS A 12 -22.26 25.13 13.44
N ILE A 13 -22.02 24.14 14.31
CA ILE A 13 -22.67 22.82 14.25
C ILE A 13 -24.15 22.97 14.52
N ARG A 14 -24.53 23.68 15.58
CA ARG A 14 -25.96 23.90 16.00
C ARG A 14 -26.76 24.66 14.95
N ASP A 15 -26.23 25.77 14.45
CA ASP A 15 -26.95 26.61 13.52
C ASP A 15 -27.11 25.98 12.14
N ARG A 16 -26.04 25.29 11.67
CA ARG A 16 -26.10 24.49 10.43
C ARG A 16 -26.98 23.27 10.57
N TYR A 17 -26.97 22.60 11.73
CA TYR A 17 -27.89 21.51 12.02
C TYR A 17 -29.35 21.97 11.92
N LYS A 18 -29.74 23.13 12.51
CA LYS A 18 -31.08 23.68 12.38
C LYS A 18 -31.44 23.97 10.91
N ILE A 19 -30.52 24.55 10.13
CA ILE A 19 -30.76 24.86 8.73
C ILE A 19 -30.96 23.59 7.92
N LEU A 20 -30.17 22.51 8.18
CA LEU A 20 -30.29 21.24 7.53
C LEU A 20 -31.51 20.45 7.99
N ALA A 21 -31.81 20.44 9.28
CA ALA A 21 -32.96 19.75 9.86
C ALA A 21 -34.30 20.39 9.43
N ASP A 22 -34.37 21.72 9.37
CA ASP A 22 -35.55 22.45 8.93
C ASP A 22 -35.88 22.20 7.44
N LYS A 23 -34.91 21.83 6.64
CA LYS A 23 -35.09 21.46 5.22
C LYS A 23 -35.39 19.98 5.00
N ASN A 24 -35.63 19.21 6.06
CA ASN A 24 -35.80 17.74 5.97
C ASN A 24 -34.61 17.05 5.29
N ASP A 25 -33.40 17.54 5.55
CA ASP A 25 -32.19 17.09 4.87
C ASP A 25 -31.72 15.73 5.42
N CYS A 26 -31.85 14.76 4.57
CA CYS A 26 -31.46 13.38 4.87
C CYS A 26 -29.95 13.16 5.01
N PHE A 27 -29.12 14.10 4.59
CA PHE A 27 -27.68 14.07 4.79
C PHE A 27 -27.22 14.74 6.09
N ALA A 28 -28.11 15.41 6.84
CA ALA A 28 -27.76 16.16 8.04
C ALA A 28 -26.84 15.36 8.99
N PRO A 29 -27.15 14.09 9.38
CA PRO A 29 -26.28 13.32 10.27
C PRO A 29 -24.87 13.11 9.73
N LEU A 30 -24.72 12.97 8.42
CA LEU A 30 -23.43 12.74 7.78
C LEU A 30 -22.60 14.03 7.67
N MET A 31 -23.28 15.16 7.47
CA MET A 31 -22.64 16.48 7.45
C MET A 31 -22.17 16.93 8.83
N GLU A 32 -22.91 16.57 9.89
CA GLU A 32 -22.52 16.86 11.27
C GLU A 32 -21.14 16.28 11.63
N TYR A 33 -20.82 15.04 11.21
CA TYR A 33 -19.47 14.50 11.36
C TYR A 33 -18.42 15.37 10.68
N CYS A 34 -18.71 15.84 9.46
CA CYS A 34 -17.78 16.67 8.70
C CYS A 34 -17.54 18.01 9.39
N ILE A 35 -18.62 18.66 9.84
CA ILE A 35 -18.55 19.97 10.51
C ILE A 35 -17.87 19.82 11.87
N ALA A 36 -18.25 18.82 12.67
CA ALA A 36 -17.68 18.61 14.00
C ALA A 36 -16.18 18.21 13.92
N GLY A 37 -15.80 17.47 12.86
CA GLY A 37 -14.48 16.88 12.70
C GLY A 37 -13.45 17.71 11.94
N HIS A 38 -13.80 18.83 11.28
CA HIS A 38 -12.92 19.49 10.30
C HIS A 38 -11.54 19.91 10.88
N HIS A 39 -11.48 20.28 12.16
CA HIS A 39 -10.20 20.59 12.84
C HIS A 39 -9.54 19.39 13.53
N THR A 40 -10.34 18.42 14.04
CA THR A 40 -9.85 17.33 14.90
C THR A 40 -9.77 15.98 14.22
N GLY A 41 -10.43 15.82 13.10
CA GLY A 41 -10.68 14.57 12.40
C GLY A 41 -12.07 13.99 12.71
N LEU A 42 -12.52 13.05 11.88
CA LEU A 42 -13.79 12.34 12.07
C LEU A 42 -13.75 11.55 13.38
N MET A 43 -14.68 11.85 14.27
CA MET A 43 -14.86 11.18 15.55
C MET A 43 -15.79 9.98 15.44
N ASP A 44 -15.88 9.19 16.49
CA ASP A 44 -16.91 8.16 16.60
C ASP A 44 -18.27 8.78 16.85
N GLY A 45 -19.33 8.17 16.34
CA GLY A 45 -20.69 8.65 16.52
C GLY A 45 -21.15 8.60 17.98
N GLY A 46 -20.73 7.53 18.66
CA GLY A 46 -21.11 7.28 20.04
C GLY A 46 -22.47 6.61 20.18
N THR A 47 -23.06 6.72 21.36
CA THR A 47 -24.32 6.10 21.76
C THR A 47 -25.30 7.13 22.32
N ARG A 48 -26.58 6.77 22.43
CA ARG A 48 -27.58 7.61 23.10
C ARG A 48 -27.29 7.87 24.59
N ALA A 49 -26.47 7.01 25.21
CA ALA A 49 -26.06 7.13 26.60
C ALA A 49 -24.96 8.16 26.85
N ASP A 50 -24.28 8.61 25.79
CA ASP A 50 -23.19 9.59 25.87
C ASP A 50 -23.76 10.91 26.50
N ASN A 51 -22.92 11.59 27.25
CA ASN A 51 -23.22 12.92 27.83
C ASN A 51 -22.44 14.01 27.07
N SER A 52 -22.60 15.27 27.44
CA SER A 52 -21.94 16.42 26.83
C SER A 52 -20.42 16.41 26.97
N ASP A 53 -19.85 15.62 27.89
CA ASP A 53 -18.39 15.46 28.03
C ASP A 53 -17.81 14.34 27.15
N SER A 54 -18.64 13.50 26.56
CA SER A 54 -18.20 12.39 25.71
C SER A 54 -17.51 12.89 24.44
N PRO A 55 -16.33 12.32 24.04
CA PRO A 55 -15.58 12.74 22.86
C PRO A 55 -16.15 12.12 21.56
N THR A 56 -17.46 12.09 21.43
CA THR A 56 -18.22 11.52 20.33
C THR A 56 -19.11 12.56 19.67
N LEU A 57 -19.63 12.28 18.47
CA LEU A 57 -20.59 13.18 17.83
C LEU A 57 -21.81 13.41 18.70
N ASN A 58 -22.39 12.35 19.29
CA ASN A 58 -23.55 12.48 20.19
C ASN A 58 -23.23 13.33 21.42
N GLY A 59 -22.02 13.25 21.98
CA GLY A 59 -21.61 14.13 23.07
C GLY A 59 -21.50 15.59 22.65
N ILE A 60 -20.94 15.85 21.47
CA ILE A 60 -20.82 17.22 20.92
C ILE A 60 -22.20 17.81 20.64
N LEU A 61 -23.13 17.05 20.06
CA LEU A 61 -24.47 17.50 19.78
C LEU A 61 -25.23 17.88 21.10
N LYS A 62 -25.13 17.04 22.14
CA LYS A 62 -25.69 17.35 23.47
C LYS A 62 -25.09 18.61 24.09
N ARG A 63 -23.75 18.78 23.97
CA ARG A 63 -23.10 20.02 24.46
C ARG A 63 -23.58 21.25 23.70
N ALA A 64 -23.77 21.13 22.37
CA ALA A 64 -24.31 22.21 21.56
C ALA A 64 -25.76 22.55 21.94
N ASP A 65 -26.60 21.56 22.33
CA ASP A 65 -27.95 21.77 22.79
C ASP A 65 -28.02 22.43 24.19
N GLU A 66 -27.08 22.12 25.08
CA GLU A 66 -26.95 22.69 26.43
C GLU A 66 -26.42 24.15 26.41
N TYR A 67 -25.85 24.60 25.30
CA TYR A 67 -25.26 25.94 25.19
C TYR A 67 -26.35 27.02 25.07
N THR A 68 -26.38 27.90 26.03
CA THR A 68 -27.40 28.99 26.16
C THR A 68 -26.87 30.37 25.74
N GLY A 69 -25.72 30.49 25.11
CA GLY A 69 -25.13 31.76 24.72
C GLY A 69 -25.85 32.45 23.55
N ASP A 70 -26.07 33.78 23.68
CA ASP A 70 -26.80 34.64 22.73
C ASP A 70 -25.91 35.14 21.55
N SER A 71 -24.98 34.36 21.01
CA SER A 71 -24.18 34.80 19.89
C SER A 71 -24.97 34.61 18.58
N ASP A 72 -25.32 35.70 17.93
CA ASP A 72 -25.95 35.69 16.60
C ASP A 72 -24.87 35.63 15.50
N TYR A 73 -24.84 34.54 14.80
CA TYR A 73 -23.94 34.33 13.65
C TYR A 73 -24.65 34.46 12.29
N SER A 74 -25.88 34.98 12.27
CA SER A 74 -26.72 35.11 11.06
C SER A 74 -26.13 36.09 10.02
N ALA A 75 -25.16 36.92 10.42
CA ALA A 75 -24.51 37.88 9.54
C ALA A 75 -23.88 37.24 8.26
N TYR A 76 -23.41 36.00 8.34
CA TYR A 76 -22.87 35.27 7.18
C TYR A 76 -23.87 35.16 6.00
N ALA A 77 -25.18 35.12 6.30
CA ALA A 77 -26.23 35.00 5.28
C ALA A 77 -26.31 36.24 4.38
N SER A 78 -25.82 37.41 4.86
CA SER A 78 -25.74 38.64 4.08
C SER A 78 -24.38 38.80 3.33
N GLU A 79 -23.37 38.06 3.72
CA GLU A 79 -22.01 38.18 3.19
C GLU A 79 -21.65 37.11 2.16
N ILE A 80 -22.34 35.96 2.21
CA ILE A 80 -22.00 34.79 1.35
C ILE A 80 -23.28 34.37 0.60
N GLU A 81 -23.15 34.31 -0.73
CA GLU A 81 -24.20 33.70 -1.57
C GLU A 81 -24.02 32.17 -1.55
N PHE A 82 -25.00 31.47 -1.00
CA PHE A 82 -25.00 30.02 -0.93
C PHE A 82 -25.62 29.41 -2.18
N ALA A 83 -24.91 28.52 -2.85
CA ALA A 83 -25.52 27.57 -3.77
C ALA A 83 -26.41 26.61 -2.97
N THR A 84 -27.70 26.76 -3.04
CA THR A 84 -28.66 25.84 -2.42
C THR A 84 -28.90 24.65 -3.35
N LEU A 85 -28.58 23.45 -2.90
CA LEU A 85 -28.96 22.22 -3.59
C LEU A 85 -30.50 22.06 -3.54
N THR A 86 -31.10 21.72 -4.66
CA THR A 86 -32.51 21.41 -4.77
C THR A 86 -32.82 20.01 -4.28
N GLN A 87 -34.09 19.73 -3.93
CA GLN A 87 -34.50 18.35 -3.61
C GLN A 87 -34.30 17.39 -4.77
N GLU A 88 -34.36 17.82 -6.00
CA GLU A 88 -34.11 17.04 -7.20
C GLU A 88 -32.63 16.62 -7.29
N GLU A 89 -31.72 17.43 -6.78
CA GLU A 89 -30.28 17.14 -6.75
C GLU A 89 -29.90 16.25 -5.54
N ILE A 90 -30.54 16.41 -4.39
CA ILE A 90 -30.25 15.69 -3.14
C ILE A 90 -30.85 14.28 -3.14
N THR A 91 -32.08 14.13 -3.63
CA THR A 91 -32.86 12.89 -3.48
C THR A 91 -32.24 11.68 -4.18
N PRO A 92 -31.73 11.76 -5.43
CA PRO A 92 -31.15 10.60 -6.08
C PRO A 92 -29.92 10.02 -5.37
N PRO A 93 -28.88 10.79 -5.00
CA PRO A 93 -27.72 10.25 -4.30
C PRO A 93 -28.09 9.70 -2.91
N TYR A 94 -29.03 10.32 -2.21
CA TYR A 94 -29.51 9.81 -0.92
C TYR A 94 -30.22 8.45 -1.06
N ASN A 95 -31.11 8.33 -2.03
CA ASN A 95 -31.81 7.08 -2.31
C ASN A 95 -30.81 5.98 -2.71
N GLU A 96 -29.78 6.30 -3.47
CA GLU A 96 -28.72 5.35 -3.81
C GLU A 96 -27.97 4.86 -2.56
N LEU A 97 -27.60 5.74 -1.64
CA LEU A 97 -26.96 5.35 -0.39
C LEU A 97 -27.88 4.45 0.46
N ARG A 98 -29.18 4.71 0.48
CA ARG A 98 -30.20 3.92 1.22
C ARG A 98 -30.63 2.65 0.53
N SER A 99 -30.39 2.50 -0.78
CA SER A 99 -30.88 1.38 -1.58
C SER A 99 -30.35 0.02 -1.13
N ALA A 100 -29.24 -0.01 -0.38
CA ALA A 100 -28.71 -1.22 0.19
C ALA A 100 -29.71 -1.90 1.14
N LYS A 101 -30.07 -3.15 0.82
CA LYS A 101 -30.97 -3.99 1.65
C LYS A 101 -30.29 -4.41 2.96
N ASP A 102 -28.98 -4.71 2.88
CA ASP A 102 -28.16 -5.05 4.05
C ASP A 102 -27.84 -3.79 4.85
N PRO A 103 -28.22 -3.73 6.14
CA PRO A 103 -27.88 -2.61 7.02
C PRO A 103 -26.38 -2.34 7.13
N THR A 104 -25.54 -3.40 7.12
CA THR A 104 -24.07 -3.30 7.14
C THR A 104 -23.57 -2.54 5.93
N GLU A 105 -24.05 -2.90 4.75
CA GLU A 105 -23.71 -2.24 3.49
C GLU A 105 -24.12 -0.77 3.50
N ARG A 106 -25.28 -0.47 4.06
CA ARG A 106 -25.79 0.91 4.17
C ARG A 106 -24.88 1.79 5.01
N ILE A 107 -24.46 1.30 6.17
CA ILE A 107 -23.52 2.03 7.05
C ILE A 107 -22.16 2.21 6.38
N GLU A 108 -21.66 1.22 5.65
CA GLU A 108 -20.42 1.35 4.90
C GLU A 108 -20.51 2.42 3.80
N ARG A 109 -21.63 2.49 3.08
CA ARG A 109 -21.89 3.56 2.10
C ARG A 109 -21.96 4.94 2.75
N TYR A 110 -22.64 5.07 3.89
CA TYR A 110 -22.68 6.32 4.66
C TYR A 110 -21.26 6.72 5.10
N ALA A 111 -20.48 5.78 5.62
CA ALA A 111 -19.13 6.06 6.05
C ALA A 111 -18.24 6.52 4.90
N PHE A 112 -18.34 5.89 3.72
CA PHE A 112 -17.58 6.29 2.54
C PHE A 112 -18.00 7.69 2.05
N PHE A 113 -19.29 7.96 1.97
CA PHE A 113 -19.83 9.26 1.57
C PHE A 113 -19.37 10.37 2.52
N THR A 114 -19.51 10.16 3.84
CA THR A 114 -19.03 11.11 4.85
C THR A 114 -17.56 11.42 4.70
N LYS A 115 -16.72 10.41 4.52
CA LYS A 115 -15.28 10.59 4.28
C LYS A 115 -14.98 11.35 2.99
N TYR A 116 -15.76 11.13 1.94
CA TYR A 116 -15.60 11.86 0.68
C TYR A 116 -15.93 13.35 0.84
N VAL A 117 -17.07 13.68 1.46
CA VAL A 117 -17.44 15.08 1.74
C VAL A 117 -16.46 15.74 2.70
N PHE A 118 -16.05 15.00 3.74
CA PHE A 118 -15.01 15.46 4.67
C PHE A 118 -13.68 15.74 3.97
N SER A 119 -13.31 14.93 3.00
CA SER A 119 -12.11 15.15 2.16
C SER A 119 -12.21 16.47 1.38
N CYS A 120 -13.36 16.75 0.78
CA CYS A 120 -13.61 18.01 0.06
C CYS A 120 -13.52 19.21 1.00
N LEU A 121 -14.21 19.14 2.15
CA LEU A 121 -14.27 20.21 3.14
C LEU A 121 -12.87 20.53 3.71
N THR A 122 -12.17 19.49 4.16
CA THR A 122 -10.85 19.69 4.78
C THR A 122 -9.80 20.13 3.77
N ASP A 123 -9.84 19.68 2.54
CA ASP A 123 -8.91 20.16 1.52
C ASP A 123 -9.18 21.62 1.18
N ALA A 124 -10.44 22.03 1.05
CA ALA A 124 -10.81 23.43 0.83
C ALA A 124 -10.36 24.33 1.97
N ASP A 125 -10.56 23.93 3.24
CA ASP A 125 -10.14 24.67 4.43
C ASP A 125 -8.62 24.84 4.50
N PHE A 126 -7.86 23.78 4.21
CA PHE A 126 -6.40 23.82 4.14
C PHE A 126 -5.91 24.74 3.03
N LEU A 127 -6.51 24.66 1.83
CA LEU A 127 -6.12 25.48 0.68
C LEU A 127 -6.44 26.95 0.91
N ASP A 128 -7.60 27.28 1.47
CA ASP A 128 -7.97 28.66 1.80
C ASP A 128 -7.02 29.26 2.83
N THR A 129 -6.72 28.53 3.89
CA THR A 129 -5.74 28.94 4.92
C THR A 129 -4.37 29.18 4.33
N GLU A 130 -3.92 28.31 3.43
CA GLU A 130 -2.62 28.44 2.77
C GLU A 130 -2.56 29.68 1.86
N ILE A 131 -3.60 29.93 1.06
CA ILE A 131 -3.71 31.11 0.20
C ILE A 131 -3.73 32.40 1.04
N PHE A 132 -4.43 32.38 2.18
CA PHE A 132 -4.46 33.52 3.10
C PHE A 132 -3.09 33.82 3.69
N CYS A 133 -2.34 32.79 4.10
CA CYS A 133 -1.01 32.96 4.70
C CYS A 133 0.08 33.28 3.66
N ASN A 134 -0.02 32.72 2.45
CA ASN A 134 1.00 32.79 1.40
C ASN A 134 0.36 33.13 0.06
N LYS A 135 0.38 34.40 -0.34
CA LYS A 135 -0.31 34.92 -1.54
C LYS A 135 0.09 34.27 -2.88
N ASN A 136 1.21 33.57 -2.96
CA ASN A 136 1.75 32.97 -4.20
C ASN A 136 2.10 31.50 -4.00
N VAL A 137 1.12 30.67 -3.67
CA VAL A 137 1.31 29.22 -3.52
C VAL A 137 1.06 28.52 -4.83
N GLU A 138 2.10 27.90 -5.38
CA GLU A 138 1.95 27.00 -6.51
C GLU A 138 1.60 25.60 -6.02
N ARG A 139 0.50 25.03 -6.53
CA ARG A 139 0.05 23.67 -6.27
C ARG A 139 -0.36 22.98 -7.56
N GLY A 140 -0.49 21.66 -7.45
CA GLY A 140 -0.95 20.81 -8.54
C GLY A 140 0.08 20.65 -9.65
N MET A 141 -0.15 19.64 -10.44
CA MET A 141 0.64 19.29 -11.62
C MET A 141 -0.33 19.04 -12.76
N SER A 142 0.02 19.48 -13.95
CA SER A 142 -0.71 19.21 -15.18
C SER A 142 0.11 18.32 -16.10
N GLY A 143 -0.55 17.54 -16.96
CA GLY A 143 0.12 16.66 -17.92
C GLY A 143 -0.70 16.50 -19.19
N ASP A 144 -0.02 16.11 -20.25
CA ASP A 144 -0.60 15.86 -21.58
C ASP A 144 -0.65 14.34 -21.83
N PHE A 145 -1.83 13.76 -21.56
CA PHE A 145 -2.05 12.32 -21.71
C PHE A 145 -1.97 11.85 -23.17
N GLU A 146 -2.38 12.68 -24.14
CA GLU A 146 -2.31 12.34 -25.55
C GLU A 146 -0.86 12.22 -26.01
N LYS A 147 -0.02 13.20 -25.68
CA LYS A 147 1.41 13.12 -25.98
C LYS A 147 2.11 11.98 -25.26
N ALA A 148 1.72 11.68 -24.02
CA ALA A 148 2.27 10.53 -23.28
C ALA A 148 1.88 9.21 -23.96
N LEU A 149 0.64 9.06 -24.42
CA LEU A 149 0.17 7.89 -25.17
C LEU A 149 0.94 7.73 -26.50
N ASP A 150 1.15 8.82 -27.23
CA ASP A 150 1.94 8.81 -28.47
C ASP A 150 3.39 8.36 -28.24
N LYS A 151 4.02 8.86 -27.17
CA LYS A 151 5.37 8.40 -26.78
C LYS A 151 5.39 6.92 -26.46
N LEU A 152 4.42 6.43 -25.68
CA LEU A 152 4.31 5.03 -25.32
C LEU A 152 4.08 4.14 -26.55
N ASN A 153 3.21 4.55 -27.47
CA ASN A 153 2.93 3.81 -28.69
C ASN A 153 4.17 3.71 -29.60
N ARG A 154 4.99 4.77 -29.69
CA ARG A 154 6.27 4.73 -30.40
C ARG A 154 7.25 3.75 -29.74
N GLU A 155 7.37 3.78 -28.42
CA GLU A 155 8.21 2.84 -27.68
C GLU A 155 7.78 1.38 -27.90
N LEU A 156 6.48 1.08 -27.80
CA LEU A 156 5.92 -0.24 -28.05
C LEU A 156 6.13 -0.71 -29.49
N SER A 157 5.99 0.18 -30.48
CA SER A 157 6.19 -0.12 -31.89
C SER A 157 7.64 -0.40 -32.26
N ASN A 158 8.58 0.22 -31.54
CA ASN A 158 10.02 0.02 -31.74
C ASN A 158 10.53 -1.28 -31.07
N MET A 159 9.70 -1.95 -30.26
CA MET A 159 10.10 -3.19 -29.64
C MET A 159 10.22 -4.31 -30.69
N PRO A 160 11.36 -5.01 -30.74
CA PRO A 160 11.55 -6.08 -31.73
C PRO A 160 10.56 -7.23 -31.49
N SER A 161 9.98 -7.77 -32.55
CA SER A 161 9.00 -8.88 -32.55
C SER A 161 9.52 -10.17 -33.19
N ASN A 162 10.83 -10.32 -33.30
CA ASN A 162 11.48 -11.36 -34.09
C ASN A 162 11.65 -12.74 -33.37
N THR A 163 11.24 -12.87 -32.12
CA THR A 163 11.32 -14.14 -31.38
C THR A 163 9.93 -14.66 -30.98
N PRO A 164 9.74 -15.99 -30.82
CA PRO A 164 8.47 -16.55 -30.37
C PRO A 164 7.96 -15.97 -29.05
N LEU A 165 8.87 -15.69 -28.11
CA LEU A 165 8.55 -15.04 -26.83
C LEU A 165 7.98 -13.61 -27.04
N ARG A 166 8.61 -12.83 -27.89
CA ARG A 166 8.17 -11.45 -28.20
C ARG A 166 6.83 -11.43 -28.93
N GLN A 167 6.61 -12.35 -29.87
CA GLN A 167 5.33 -12.55 -30.54
C GLN A 167 4.23 -12.95 -29.55
N ALA A 168 4.51 -13.87 -28.64
CA ALA A 168 3.59 -14.27 -27.58
C ALA A 168 3.22 -13.08 -26.67
N ARG A 169 4.21 -12.24 -26.32
CA ARG A 169 4.00 -11.00 -25.57
C ARG A 169 3.02 -10.07 -26.30
N SER A 170 3.26 -9.79 -27.57
CA SER A 170 2.40 -8.91 -28.36
C SER A 170 0.96 -9.45 -28.47
N ARG A 171 0.79 -10.78 -28.63
CA ARG A 171 -0.54 -11.40 -28.68
C ARG A 171 -1.30 -11.26 -27.36
N ILE A 172 -0.64 -11.47 -26.20
CA ILE A 172 -1.26 -11.32 -24.89
C ILE A 172 -1.66 -9.85 -24.65
N GLN A 173 -0.78 -8.92 -24.99
CA GLN A 173 -1.08 -7.49 -24.86
C GLN A 173 -2.23 -7.07 -25.78
N GLN A 174 -2.25 -7.53 -27.04
CA GLN A 174 -3.32 -7.24 -27.98
C GLN A 174 -4.67 -7.75 -27.46
N GLN A 175 -4.73 -8.97 -26.91
CA GLN A 175 -5.95 -9.48 -26.31
C GLN A 175 -6.44 -8.58 -25.15
N ALA A 176 -5.52 -8.07 -24.33
CA ALA A 176 -5.87 -7.16 -23.24
C ALA A 176 -6.46 -5.85 -23.78
N PHE A 177 -5.90 -5.30 -24.85
CA PHE A 177 -6.40 -4.08 -25.48
C PHE A 177 -7.77 -4.32 -26.15
N ASP A 178 -7.94 -5.42 -26.86
CA ASP A 178 -9.22 -5.75 -27.52
C ASP A 178 -10.35 -5.92 -26.50
N ASN A 179 -10.06 -6.56 -25.36
CA ASN A 179 -11.04 -6.79 -24.31
C ASN A 179 -11.32 -5.56 -23.43
N SER A 180 -10.44 -4.56 -23.42
CA SER A 180 -10.62 -3.31 -22.66
C SER A 180 -11.68 -2.38 -23.24
N VAL A 181 -12.09 -2.60 -24.49
CA VAL A 181 -13.18 -1.85 -25.13
C VAL A 181 -14.50 -1.99 -24.36
N ASN A 182 -14.72 -3.15 -23.74
CA ASN A 182 -15.84 -3.39 -22.83
C ASN A 182 -15.54 -2.81 -21.46
N LYS A 183 -15.89 -1.56 -21.24
CA LYS A 183 -15.61 -0.85 -19.99
C LYS A 183 -16.28 -1.52 -18.79
N SER A 184 -15.53 -1.67 -17.72
CA SER A 184 -15.98 -2.22 -16.44
C SER A 184 -15.42 -1.41 -15.29
N HIS A 185 -16.04 -1.50 -14.12
CA HIS A 185 -15.53 -0.85 -12.91
C HIS A 185 -14.15 -1.40 -12.52
N ILE A 186 -13.99 -2.73 -12.64
CA ILE A 186 -12.73 -3.42 -12.32
C ILE A 186 -12.31 -4.26 -13.52
N SER A 187 -11.11 -4.03 -14.01
CA SER A 187 -10.48 -4.85 -15.06
C SER A 187 -9.36 -5.70 -14.45
N ILE A 188 -9.30 -6.98 -14.80
CA ILE A 188 -8.30 -7.93 -14.30
C ILE A 188 -7.31 -8.24 -15.42
N LEU A 189 -6.05 -7.87 -15.23
CA LEU A 189 -4.94 -8.11 -16.14
C LEU A 189 -4.02 -9.19 -15.56
N ASP A 190 -4.38 -10.44 -15.80
CA ASP A 190 -3.58 -11.62 -15.44
C ASP A 190 -2.59 -11.93 -16.56
N MET A 191 -1.33 -11.61 -16.32
CA MET A 191 -0.26 -11.79 -17.31
C MET A 191 1.00 -12.37 -16.64
N PRO A 192 1.72 -13.29 -17.30
CA PRO A 192 2.93 -13.90 -16.74
C PRO A 192 4.05 -12.88 -16.51
N THR A 193 4.96 -13.18 -15.61
CA THR A 193 6.16 -12.37 -15.39
C THR A 193 6.96 -12.23 -16.70
N GLY A 194 7.41 -11.03 -17.01
CA GLY A 194 8.16 -10.73 -18.25
C GLY A 194 7.30 -10.52 -19.49
N SER A 195 5.96 -10.56 -19.39
CA SER A 195 5.04 -10.27 -20.53
C SER A 195 4.83 -8.79 -20.81
N GLY A 196 5.43 -7.89 -19.99
CA GLY A 196 5.30 -6.44 -20.17
C GLY A 196 4.08 -5.84 -19.48
N LYS A 197 3.63 -6.41 -18.36
CA LYS A 197 2.48 -5.92 -17.55
C LYS A 197 2.48 -4.41 -17.36
N THR A 198 3.60 -3.85 -16.93
CA THR A 198 3.72 -2.42 -16.60
C THR A 198 3.42 -1.51 -17.79
N LEU A 199 3.96 -1.81 -18.99
CA LEU A 199 3.70 -1.00 -20.18
C LEU A 199 2.29 -1.24 -20.73
N CYS A 200 1.81 -2.48 -20.63
CA CYS A 200 0.43 -2.82 -21.02
C CYS A 200 -0.59 -2.09 -20.15
N SER A 201 -0.42 -2.14 -18.81
CA SER A 201 -1.31 -1.43 -17.88
C SER A 201 -1.26 0.09 -18.05
N LEU A 202 -0.06 0.64 -18.32
CA LEU A 202 0.11 2.07 -18.56
C LEU A 202 -0.62 2.52 -19.83
N LYS A 203 -0.54 1.73 -20.92
CA LYS A 203 -1.29 2.02 -22.15
C LYS A 203 -2.80 1.98 -21.88
N LEU A 204 -3.31 0.93 -21.22
CA LEU A 204 -4.72 0.82 -20.83
C LEU A 204 -5.18 2.02 -19.98
N ALA A 205 -4.34 2.47 -19.06
CA ALA A 205 -4.65 3.61 -18.21
C ALA A 205 -4.66 4.93 -19.00
N LEU A 206 -3.71 5.17 -19.91
CA LEU A 206 -3.69 6.35 -20.77
C LEU A 206 -4.88 6.39 -21.76
N GLU A 207 -5.30 5.23 -22.30
CA GLU A 207 -6.44 5.10 -23.22
C GLU A 207 -7.82 5.19 -22.51
N SER A 208 -7.86 5.16 -21.19
CA SER A 208 -9.13 5.20 -20.43
C SER A 208 -9.90 6.51 -20.58
N GLY A 209 -9.21 7.61 -20.87
CA GLY A 209 -9.77 8.96 -20.92
C GLY A 209 -10.00 9.59 -19.55
N LYS A 210 -9.46 9.00 -18.45
CA LYS A 210 -9.55 9.56 -17.11
C LYS A 210 -8.51 10.67 -16.89
N LYS A 211 -8.79 11.55 -15.95
CA LYS A 211 -7.94 12.73 -15.65
C LYS A 211 -6.69 12.41 -14.86
N ARG A 212 -6.65 11.23 -14.22
CA ARG A 212 -5.54 10.86 -13.31
C ARG A 212 -5.27 9.36 -13.38
N ILE A 213 -4.00 9.02 -13.29
CA ILE A 213 -3.52 7.64 -13.18
C ILE A 213 -2.83 7.49 -11.82
N ILE A 214 -3.23 6.48 -11.05
CA ILE A 214 -2.65 6.18 -9.73
C ILE A 214 -2.14 4.75 -9.74
N TYR A 215 -0.81 4.58 -9.66
CA TYR A 215 -0.18 3.27 -9.48
C TYR A 215 -0.03 2.98 -7.98
N VAL A 216 -0.63 1.89 -7.55
CA VAL A 216 -0.57 1.38 -6.18
C VAL A 216 0.29 0.12 -6.19
N ILE A 217 1.49 0.23 -5.61
CA ILE A 217 2.53 -0.80 -5.64
C ILE A 217 2.83 -1.27 -4.21
N PRO A 218 3.02 -2.58 -3.94
CA PRO A 218 3.15 -3.06 -2.57
C PRO A 218 4.48 -2.69 -1.89
N TYR A 219 5.55 -2.44 -2.66
CA TYR A 219 6.90 -2.25 -2.12
C TYR A 219 7.54 -0.95 -2.59
N THR A 220 8.20 -0.23 -1.69
CA THR A 220 8.87 1.05 -1.97
C THR A 220 10.00 0.93 -2.99
N SER A 221 10.76 -0.16 -2.98
CA SER A 221 11.84 -0.41 -3.94
C SER A 221 11.36 -0.50 -5.40
N ILE A 222 10.14 -0.98 -5.63
CA ILE A 222 9.53 -1.02 -6.97
C ILE A 222 9.06 0.36 -7.39
N ILE A 223 8.61 1.18 -6.44
CA ILE A 223 8.12 2.54 -6.73
C ILE A 223 9.21 3.37 -7.38
N GLU A 224 10.39 3.45 -6.76
CA GLU A 224 11.52 4.22 -7.30
C GLU A 224 11.91 3.77 -8.70
N GLN A 225 11.99 2.46 -8.92
CA GLN A 225 12.31 1.89 -10.22
C GLN A 225 11.23 2.20 -11.28
N THR A 226 9.95 2.09 -10.90
CA THR A 226 8.84 2.37 -11.81
C THR A 226 8.73 3.86 -12.11
N ALA A 227 8.90 4.71 -11.11
CA ALA A 227 8.90 6.16 -11.24
C ALA A 227 10.02 6.64 -12.16
N ASN A 228 11.26 6.20 -11.91
CA ASN A 228 12.41 6.53 -12.78
C ASN A 228 12.17 6.12 -14.23
N LYS A 229 11.52 4.98 -14.46
CA LYS A 229 11.15 4.53 -15.80
C LYS A 229 10.12 5.45 -16.44
N PHE A 230 9.08 5.84 -15.70
CA PHE A 230 8.04 6.74 -16.21
C PHE A 230 8.55 8.16 -16.39
N GLU A 231 9.38 8.67 -15.49
CA GLU A 231 10.03 9.97 -15.62
C GLU A 231 10.93 10.06 -16.86
N LYS A 232 11.73 9.03 -17.11
CA LYS A 232 12.54 8.95 -18.33
C LYS A 232 11.70 8.93 -19.61
N MET A 233 10.53 8.30 -19.56
CA MET A 233 9.65 8.16 -20.71
C MET A 233 8.77 9.41 -20.94
N PHE A 234 8.27 10.01 -19.88
CA PHE A 234 7.19 11.02 -19.94
C PHE A 234 7.48 12.32 -19.20
N GLY A 235 8.59 12.45 -18.45
CA GLY A 235 8.78 13.54 -17.48
C GLY A 235 8.60 14.95 -18.06
N ASP A 236 8.80 15.12 -19.36
CA ASP A 236 8.57 16.38 -20.09
C ASP A 236 7.09 16.63 -20.45
N VAL A 237 6.23 15.62 -20.48
CA VAL A 237 4.81 15.73 -20.88
C VAL A 237 3.84 15.27 -19.80
N LEU A 238 4.23 14.31 -18.97
CA LEU A 238 3.38 13.75 -17.91
C LEU A 238 4.22 13.59 -16.63
N PRO A 239 4.26 14.61 -15.77
CA PRO A 239 5.07 14.58 -14.55
C PRO A 239 4.58 13.49 -13.58
N VAL A 240 5.53 12.86 -12.89
CA VAL A 240 5.31 11.75 -11.96
C VAL A 240 5.41 12.24 -10.52
N LEU A 241 4.37 12.03 -9.73
CA LEU A 241 4.37 12.27 -8.29
C LEU A 241 4.65 10.96 -7.54
N GLN A 242 5.75 10.88 -6.80
CA GLN A 242 6.05 9.76 -5.92
C GLN A 242 5.58 10.05 -4.50
N HIS A 243 4.79 9.17 -3.90
CA HIS A 243 4.32 9.34 -2.52
C HIS A 243 4.45 8.06 -1.71
N HIS A 244 5.57 7.93 -1.00
CA HIS A 244 5.84 6.83 -0.07
C HIS A 244 6.75 7.28 1.07
N SER A 245 6.90 6.46 2.11
CA SER A 245 7.64 6.83 3.33
C SER A 245 9.11 7.18 3.12
N ASN A 246 9.77 6.51 2.17
CA ASN A 246 11.23 6.63 1.98
C ASN A 246 11.62 7.73 0.99
N TYR A 247 10.67 8.46 0.42
CA TYR A 247 10.94 9.49 -0.58
C TYR A 247 10.86 10.88 0.03
N SER A 248 11.94 11.66 -0.06
CA SER A 248 11.97 13.06 0.32
C SER A 248 12.16 13.94 -0.92
N TYR A 249 11.45 15.04 -0.95
CA TYR A 249 11.66 16.08 -1.92
C TYR A 249 12.59 17.12 -1.29
N ASP A 250 13.84 17.12 -1.70
CA ASP A 250 14.87 18.06 -1.24
C ASP A 250 15.56 18.65 -2.47
N GLY A 251 16.14 19.84 -2.34
CA GLY A 251 16.88 20.50 -3.41
C GLY A 251 18.02 21.34 -2.83
N ASP A 252 19.12 21.41 -3.55
CA ASP A 252 20.29 22.16 -3.15
C ASP A 252 20.19 23.64 -3.59
N THR A 253 19.56 23.89 -4.73
CA THR A 253 19.35 25.23 -5.29
C THR A 253 18.00 25.82 -4.87
N GLU A 254 17.83 27.13 -4.94
CA GLU A 254 16.57 27.83 -4.63
C GLU A 254 15.43 27.39 -5.57
N GLU A 255 15.72 27.03 -6.80
CA GLU A 255 14.75 26.56 -7.80
C GLU A 255 14.31 25.12 -7.49
N GLU A 256 15.25 24.26 -7.11
CA GLU A 256 14.96 22.90 -6.67
C GLU A 256 14.17 22.89 -5.35
N LYS A 257 14.49 23.77 -4.39
CA LYS A 257 13.73 23.93 -3.15
C LYS A 257 12.27 24.31 -3.41
N LYS A 258 12.02 25.28 -4.30
CA LYS A 258 10.66 25.65 -4.71
C LYS A 258 9.92 24.48 -5.35
N THR A 259 10.59 23.74 -6.23
CA THR A 259 10.01 22.54 -6.86
C THR A 259 9.71 21.46 -5.81
N ALA A 260 10.63 21.23 -4.88
CA ALA A 260 10.46 20.29 -3.78
C ALA A 260 9.26 20.66 -2.89
N GLU A 261 9.09 21.94 -2.55
CA GLU A 261 7.94 22.41 -1.79
C GLU A 261 6.63 22.20 -2.54
N LYS A 262 6.59 22.52 -3.83
CA LYS A 262 5.42 22.28 -4.67
C LYS A 262 5.03 20.78 -4.68
N LEU A 263 6.02 19.91 -4.82
CA LEU A 263 5.80 18.45 -4.79
C LEU A 263 5.32 17.97 -3.42
N LYS A 264 5.90 18.48 -2.31
CA LYS A 264 5.43 18.20 -0.94
C LYS A 264 3.95 18.55 -0.77
N ARG A 265 3.54 19.74 -1.22
CA ARG A 265 2.15 20.22 -1.18
C ARG A 265 1.23 19.36 -2.06
N THR A 266 1.69 18.99 -3.26
CA THR A 266 0.93 18.11 -4.18
C THR A 266 0.72 16.71 -3.59
N CYS A 267 1.66 16.18 -2.79
CA CYS A 267 1.50 14.91 -2.08
C CYS A 267 0.39 14.93 -1.02
N GLU A 268 0.04 16.10 -0.49
CA GLU A 268 -0.94 16.21 0.58
C GLU A 268 -2.36 15.84 0.12
N ASN A 269 -2.73 16.24 -1.09
CA ASN A 269 -4.05 15.97 -1.67
C ASN A 269 -4.04 15.17 -2.98
N TRP A 270 -2.86 14.82 -3.53
CA TRP A 270 -2.72 14.07 -4.77
C TRP A 270 -3.24 14.81 -6.02
N ASP A 271 -3.04 16.10 -6.10
CA ASP A 271 -3.39 16.87 -7.28
C ASP A 271 -2.30 16.79 -8.38
N ALA A 272 -2.14 15.60 -8.94
CA ALA A 272 -1.17 15.28 -9.97
C ALA A 272 -1.76 14.32 -11.01
N PRO A 273 -1.31 14.36 -12.27
CA PRO A 273 -1.86 13.52 -13.35
C PRO A 273 -1.41 12.05 -13.24
N LEU A 274 -0.18 11.81 -12.80
CA LEU A 274 0.38 10.47 -12.61
C LEU A 274 1.01 10.35 -11.21
N ILE A 275 0.46 9.45 -10.39
CA ILE A 275 0.86 9.24 -9.00
C ILE A 275 1.32 7.80 -8.83
N ILE A 276 2.44 7.61 -8.13
CA ILE A 276 2.91 6.29 -7.72
C ILE A 276 2.99 6.25 -6.20
N THR A 277 2.32 5.30 -5.59
CA THR A 277 2.21 5.19 -4.13
C THR A 277 2.21 3.73 -3.66
N THR A 278 2.30 3.52 -2.34
CA THR A 278 2.19 2.17 -1.76
C THR A 278 0.75 1.77 -1.51
N SER A 279 0.47 0.45 -1.48
CA SER A 279 -0.83 -0.08 -1.01
C SER A 279 -1.15 0.39 0.41
N VAL A 280 -0.14 0.45 1.27
CA VAL A 280 -0.25 0.98 2.64
C VAL A 280 -0.75 2.42 2.63
N GLN A 281 -0.04 3.31 1.92
CA GLN A 281 -0.39 4.73 1.85
C GLN A 281 -1.77 4.95 1.22
N PHE A 282 -2.12 4.19 0.18
CA PHE A 282 -3.41 4.28 -0.49
C PHE A 282 -4.55 3.92 0.47
N PHE A 283 -4.56 2.70 1.01
CA PHE A 283 -5.67 2.22 1.83
C PHE A 283 -5.72 2.88 3.21
N GLN A 284 -4.58 3.14 3.86
CA GLN A 284 -4.56 3.88 5.11
C GLN A 284 -5.08 5.32 4.97
N SER A 285 -4.81 6.00 3.84
CA SER A 285 -5.39 7.33 3.58
C SER A 285 -6.91 7.29 3.54
N ILE A 286 -7.52 6.26 2.93
CA ILE A 286 -8.97 6.11 2.81
C ILE A 286 -9.62 5.76 4.18
N TYR A 287 -8.95 4.90 4.96
CA TYR A 287 -9.49 4.42 6.24
C TYR A 287 -9.09 5.27 7.44
N HIS A 288 -8.30 6.32 7.25
CA HIS A 288 -7.93 7.25 8.31
C HIS A 288 -9.14 8.10 8.78
N TYR A 289 -8.99 8.75 9.94
CA TYR A 289 -9.97 9.68 10.48
C TYR A 289 -9.53 11.17 10.41
N LYS A 290 -8.21 11.45 10.31
CA LYS A 290 -7.67 12.82 10.26
C LYS A 290 -7.82 13.44 8.87
N GLY A 291 -8.17 14.73 8.82
CA GLY A 291 -8.29 15.49 7.58
C GLY A 291 -7.02 15.47 6.73
N SER A 292 -5.84 15.62 7.34
CA SER A 292 -4.55 15.59 6.63
C SER A 292 -4.30 14.31 5.83
N ALA A 293 -4.86 13.18 6.24
CA ALA A 293 -4.77 11.92 5.48
C ALA A 293 -5.91 11.79 4.46
N LEU A 294 -7.15 12.13 4.87
CA LEU A 294 -8.35 11.97 4.06
C LEU A 294 -8.46 12.96 2.90
N ARG A 295 -7.77 14.11 2.94
CA ARG A 295 -7.84 15.14 1.88
C ARG A 295 -7.39 14.68 0.48
N LYS A 296 -6.93 13.43 0.35
CA LYS A 296 -6.63 12.77 -0.93
C LYS A 296 -7.83 12.12 -1.59
N LEU A 297 -8.87 11.75 -0.80
CA LEU A 297 -9.95 10.88 -1.25
C LEU A 297 -10.78 11.50 -2.38
N HIS A 298 -11.08 12.80 -2.33
CA HIS A 298 -11.85 13.47 -3.38
C HIS A 298 -11.11 13.50 -4.72
N ASN A 299 -9.77 13.52 -4.71
CA ASN A 299 -8.93 13.47 -5.89
C ASN A 299 -8.78 12.06 -6.50
N LEU A 300 -9.41 11.04 -5.90
CA LEU A 300 -9.56 9.74 -6.56
C LEU A 300 -10.68 9.74 -7.61
N ARG A 301 -11.48 10.82 -7.69
CA ARG A 301 -12.51 10.97 -8.71
C ARG A 301 -11.90 11.07 -10.11
N ASP A 302 -12.56 10.42 -11.08
CA ASP A 302 -12.19 10.42 -12.49
C ASP A 302 -10.74 9.93 -12.72
N SER A 303 -10.39 8.82 -12.06
CA SER A 303 -9.05 8.24 -12.08
C SER A 303 -9.05 6.79 -12.57
N VAL A 304 -7.92 6.34 -13.12
CA VAL A 304 -7.60 4.91 -13.23
C VAL A 304 -6.64 4.54 -12.11
N ILE A 305 -7.02 3.56 -11.30
CA ILE A 305 -6.20 3.08 -10.19
C ILE A 305 -5.65 1.70 -10.56
N VAL A 306 -4.35 1.64 -10.77
CA VAL A 306 -3.63 0.43 -11.16
C VAL A 306 -3.03 -0.21 -9.91
N PHE A 307 -3.56 -1.35 -9.49
CA PHE A 307 -3.05 -2.12 -8.36
C PHE A 307 -2.09 -3.20 -8.86
N ASP A 308 -0.80 -2.99 -8.67
CA ASP A 308 0.20 -4.01 -8.98
C ASP A 308 0.31 -5.03 -7.82
N GLU A 309 0.45 -6.29 -8.18
CA GLU A 309 0.48 -7.44 -7.25
C GLU A 309 -0.64 -7.38 -6.19
N ILE A 310 -1.89 -7.15 -6.63
CA ILE A 310 -3.09 -6.99 -5.77
C ILE A 310 -3.29 -8.15 -4.79
N HIS A 311 -2.78 -9.35 -5.10
CA HIS A 311 -2.86 -10.54 -4.26
C HIS A 311 -2.09 -10.43 -2.94
N LEU A 312 -1.23 -9.40 -2.79
CA LEU A 312 -0.48 -9.12 -1.56
C LEU A 312 -1.26 -8.31 -0.51
N ILE A 313 -2.52 -7.96 -0.78
CA ILE A 313 -3.39 -7.39 0.27
C ILE A 313 -3.51 -8.41 1.41
N PRO A 314 -3.25 -8.01 2.67
CA PRO A 314 -3.46 -8.89 3.82
C PRO A 314 -4.88 -9.48 3.82
N THR A 315 -4.98 -10.79 4.06
CA THR A 315 -6.25 -11.51 3.92
C THR A 315 -7.36 -10.94 4.82
N GLU A 316 -7.02 -10.53 6.04
CA GLU A 316 -7.93 -9.87 6.98
C GLU A 316 -8.42 -8.50 6.54
N LEU A 317 -7.67 -7.80 5.69
CA LEU A 317 -8.04 -6.49 5.14
C LEU A 317 -8.67 -6.57 3.75
N LEU A 318 -8.81 -7.77 3.20
CA LEU A 318 -9.25 -7.96 1.82
C LEU A 318 -10.65 -7.37 1.59
N ARG A 319 -11.62 -7.61 2.51
CA ARG A 319 -12.97 -7.06 2.39
C ARG A 319 -12.99 -5.54 2.40
N PRO A 320 -12.45 -4.83 3.40
CA PRO A 320 -12.47 -3.37 3.38
C PRO A 320 -11.71 -2.79 2.18
N CYS A 321 -10.58 -3.37 1.77
CA CYS A 321 -9.86 -2.90 0.59
C CYS A 321 -10.68 -3.06 -0.70
N LEU A 322 -11.34 -4.21 -0.91
CA LEU A 322 -12.23 -4.42 -2.05
C LEU A 322 -13.43 -3.47 -2.02
N LYS A 323 -14.04 -3.25 -0.83
CA LYS A 323 -15.14 -2.28 -0.66
C LYS A 323 -14.73 -0.87 -1.03
N ALA A 324 -13.56 -0.41 -0.57
CA ALA A 324 -13.03 0.90 -0.95
C ALA A 324 -12.89 1.04 -2.48
N VAL A 325 -12.29 0.04 -3.13
CA VAL A 325 -12.16 0.04 -4.60
C VAL A 325 -13.53 0.04 -5.27
N GLY A 326 -14.47 -0.78 -4.80
CA GLY A 326 -15.83 -0.83 -5.33
C GLY A 326 -16.57 0.50 -5.23
N TYR A 327 -16.47 1.20 -4.10
CA TYR A 327 -17.11 2.51 -3.92
C TYR A 327 -16.43 3.60 -4.77
N ILE A 328 -15.10 3.60 -4.86
CA ILE A 328 -14.38 4.55 -5.71
C ILE A 328 -14.78 4.36 -7.18
N THR A 329 -14.81 3.14 -7.66
CA THR A 329 -15.15 2.87 -9.07
C THR A 329 -16.62 3.12 -9.38
N LYS A 330 -17.52 2.79 -8.43
CA LYS A 330 -18.97 2.99 -8.61
C LYS A 330 -19.39 4.45 -8.49
N TYR A 331 -18.86 5.18 -7.47
CA TYR A 331 -19.38 6.50 -7.11
C TYR A 331 -18.51 7.67 -7.58
N LEU A 332 -17.22 7.44 -7.86
CA LEU A 332 -16.30 8.53 -8.23
C LEU A 332 -15.92 8.55 -9.72
N ASN A 333 -16.69 7.89 -10.57
CA ASN A 333 -16.40 7.80 -12.01
C ASN A 333 -14.96 7.30 -12.31
N SER A 334 -14.47 6.35 -11.52
CA SER A 334 -13.11 5.84 -11.63
C SER A 334 -13.10 4.38 -12.07
N GLU A 335 -11.95 3.91 -12.54
CA GLU A 335 -11.74 2.52 -12.96
C GLU A 335 -10.59 1.91 -12.16
N ALA A 336 -10.67 0.63 -11.85
CA ALA A 336 -9.58 -0.11 -11.22
C ALA A 336 -9.01 -1.16 -12.18
N LEU A 337 -7.68 -1.27 -12.21
CA LEU A 337 -6.97 -2.29 -12.97
C LEU A 337 -6.13 -3.14 -12.02
N PHE A 338 -6.50 -4.41 -11.86
CA PHE A 338 -5.83 -5.37 -10.99
C PHE A 338 -4.77 -6.14 -11.77
N LEU A 339 -3.52 -6.04 -11.35
CA LEU A 339 -2.38 -6.73 -11.97
C LEU A 339 -1.83 -7.81 -11.05
N SER A 340 -1.54 -8.97 -11.59
CA SER A 340 -0.69 -9.99 -10.97
C SER A 340 -0.20 -11.01 -12.00
N ALA A 341 0.90 -11.68 -11.70
CA ALA A 341 1.33 -12.89 -12.41
C ALA A 341 0.74 -14.17 -11.80
N THR A 342 0.29 -14.08 -10.55
CA THR A 342 -0.34 -15.15 -9.77
C THR A 342 -1.72 -14.71 -9.33
N MET A 343 -2.57 -14.34 -10.30
CA MET A 343 -3.86 -13.72 -10.04
C MET A 343 -4.84 -14.69 -9.36
N PRO A 344 -5.32 -14.35 -8.15
CA PRO A 344 -6.44 -15.07 -7.54
C PRO A 344 -7.71 -14.97 -8.37
N ASP A 345 -8.59 -15.95 -8.25
CA ASP A 345 -9.95 -15.80 -8.77
C ASP A 345 -10.82 -15.05 -7.75
N TYR A 346 -10.96 -13.75 -7.94
CA TYR A 346 -11.75 -12.90 -7.05
C TYR A 346 -13.27 -12.98 -7.29
N SER A 347 -13.76 -13.74 -8.27
CA SER A 347 -15.18 -13.76 -8.65
C SER A 347 -16.11 -13.97 -7.46
N LYS A 348 -15.86 -14.99 -6.63
CA LYS A 348 -16.66 -15.27 -5.43
C LYS A 348 -16.67 -14.11 -4.42
N LEU A 349 -15.55 -13.39 -4.28
CA LEU A 349 -15.45 -12.25 -3.38
C LEU A 349 -16.16 -11.02 -3.95
N PHE A 350 -16.07 -10.81 -5.26
CA PHE A 350 -16.79 -9.72 -5.93
C PHE A 350 -18.30 -9.97 -5.86
N ASP A 351 -18.78 -11.16 -6.19
CA ASP A 351 -20.20 -11.52 -6.08
C ASP A 351 -20.74 -11.32 -4.66
N LYS A 352 -19.91 -11.61 -3.65
CA LYS A 352 -20.29 -11.49 -2.23
C LYS A 352 -20.22 -10.05 -1.72
N PHE A 353 -19.15 -9.30 -2.02
CA PHE A 353 -18.87 -8.00 -1.41
C PHE A 353 -19.14 -6.82 -2.32
N LEU A 354 -19.19 -7.02 -3.63
CA LEU A 354 -19.33 -5.99 -4.66
C LEU A 354 -20.44 -6.34 -5.68
N PRO A 355 -21.64 -6.72 -5.26
CA PRO A 355 -22.68 -7.20 -6.19
C PRO A 355 -23.11 -6.19 -7.24
N ASP A 356 -22.91 -4.88 -6.97
CA ASP A 356 -23.25 -3.78 -7.89
C ASP A 356 -22.08 -3.29 -8.74
N VAL A 357 -20.93 -3.98 -8.69
CA VAL A 357 -19.69 -3.61 -9.41
C VAL A 357 -19.42 -4.65 -10.49
N ASN A 358 -19.43 -4.22 -11.75
CA ASN A 358 -19.06 -5.11 -12.84
C ASN A 358 -17.53 -5.21 -12.98
N TYR A 359 -17.08 -6.39 -13.40
CA TYR A 359 -15.67 -6.66 -13.66
C TYR A 359 -15.49 -7.48 -14.94
N ASN A 360 -14.32 -7.37 -15.57
CA ASN A 360 -13.94 -8.19 -16.71
C ASN A 360 -12.50 -8.73 -16.57
N LYS A 361 -12.21 -9.84 -17.27
CA LYS A 361 -10.87 -10.41 -17.41
C LYS A 361 -10.32 -10.00 -18.77
N LEU A 362 -9.24 -9.23 -18.79
CA LEU A 362 -8.65 -8.71 -20.03
C LEU A 362 -7.89 -9.78 -20.81
N VAL A 363 -7.34 -10.79 -20.11
CA VAL A 363 -6.66 -11.93 -20.75
C VAL A 363 -7.35 -13.22 -20.35
N THR A 364 -8.02 -13.86 -21.31
CA THR A 364 -8.78 -15.12 -21.14
C THR A 364 -8.10 -16.30 -21.83
N ASP A 365 -7.46 -16.08 -23.01
CA ASP A 365 -6.67 -17.09 -23.69
C ASP A 365 -5.24 -17.14 -23.15
N ARG A 366 -4.88 -18.24 -22.52
CA ARG A 366 -3.59 -18.50 -21.91
C ARG A 366 -2.66 -19.38 -22.76
N THR A 367 -2.98 -19.68 -24.00
CA THR A 367 -2.18 -20.55 -24.89
C THR A 367 -0.77 -20.03 -25.08
N ASN A 368 -0.58 -18.70 -25.05
CA ASN A 368 0.70 -18.04 -25.18
C ASN A 368 1.54 -18.00 -23.88
N PHE A 369 0.99 -18.37 -22.72
CA PHE A 369 1.70 -18.34 -21.43
C PHE A 369 2.85 -19.34 -21.38
N LYS A 370 2.78 -20.45 -22.13
CA LYS A 370 3.83 -21.45 -22.24
C LYS A 370 5.22 -20.88 -22.62
N TYR A 371 5.23 -19.78 -23.40
CA TYR A 371 6.49 -19.14 -23.82
C TYR A 371 7.18 -18.37 -22.68
N PHE A 372 6.50 -18.15 -21.56
CA PHE A 372 7.02 -17.46 -20.36
C PHE A 372 7.47 -18.44 -19.27
N LYS A 373 7.34 -19.76 -19.48
CA LYS A 373 7.85 -20.78 -18.56
C LYS A 373 9.34 -20.95 -18.76
N LYS A 374 10.15 -20.18 -18.03
CA LYS A 374 11.61 -20.10 -18.19
C LYS A 374 12.36 -20.98 -17.21
N CYS A 375 11.68 -21.50 -16.18
CA CYS A 375 12.28 -22.36 -15.17
C CYS A 375 11.42 -23.61 -14.89
N GLU A 376 12.07 -24.62 -14.34
CA GLU A 376 11.46 -25.85 -13.84
C GLU A 376 11.52 -25.88 -12.32
N TYR A 377 10.40 -26.22 -11.70
CA TYR A 377 10.29 -26.36 -10.25
C TYR A 377 10.53 -27.80 -9.83
N LYS A 378 11.41 -28.00 -8.83
CA LYS A 378 11.75 -29.30 -8.27
C LYS A 378 11.62 -29.27 -6.76
N ASP A 379 10.84 -30.21 -6.21
CA ASP A 379 10.75 -30.40 -4.77
C ASP A 379 11.94 -31.25 -4.30
N MET A 380 12.70 -30.72 -3.33
CA MET A 380 13.82 -31.42 -2.68
C MET A 380 13.38 -32.13 -1.40
N GLY A 381 12.13 -31.90 -0.96
CA GLY A 381 11.66 -32.41 0.33
C GLY A 381 12.44 -31.81 1.51
N LYS A 382 12.49 -32.57 2.61
CA LYS A 382 13.24 -32.18 3.81
C LYS A 382 14.75 -32.29 3.58
N THR A 383 15.49 -31.24 3.94
CA THR A 383 16.94 -31.18 3.76
C THR A 383 17.60 -30.28 4.82
N SER A 384 18.93 -30.36 4.97
CA SER A 384 19.68 -29.52 5.91
C SER A 384 20.17 -28.23 5.26
N LEU A 385 20.49 -27.22 6.09
CA LEU A 385 21.05 -25.95 5.63
C LEU A 385 22.42 -26.12 4.97
N GLU A 386 23.24 -27.05 5.45
CA GLU A 386 24.55 -27.38 4.89
C GLU A 386 24.43 -27.93 3.48
N THR A 387 23.45 -28.83 3.24
CA THR A 387 23.17 -29.36 1.92
C THR A 387 22.75 -28.29 0.93
N ILE A 388 21.90 -27.34 1.37
CA ILE A 388 21.49 -26.21 0.53
C ILE A 388 22.67 -25.30 0.23
N ALA A 389 23.49 -24.95 1.22
CA ALA A 389 24.66 -24.10 1.05
C ALA A 389 25.67 -24.73 0.08
N GLU A 390 25.93 -26.05 0.20
CA GLU A 390 26.81 -26.78 -0.67
C GLU A 390 26.29 -26.82 -2.11
N ASN A 391 25.01 -27.13 -2.31
CA ASN A 391 24.41 -27.18 -3.63
C ASN A 391 24.41 -25.78 -4.30
N ALA A 392 24.12 -24.74 -3.58
CA ALA A 392 24.14 -23.37 -4.09
C ALA A 392 25.56 -22.93 -4.48
N SER A 393 26.56 -23.26 -3.67
CA SER A 393 27.98 -22.91 -3.94
C SER A 393 28.55 -23.61 -5.20
N ARG A 394 27.90 -24.67 -5.66
CA ARG A 394 28.27 -25.39 -6.92
C ARG A 394 27.61 -24.76 -8.16
N CYS A 395 26.61 -23.92 -8.00
CA CYS A 395 25.91 -23.26 -9.11
C CYS A 395 26.77 -22.11 -9.66
N LYS A 396 26.61 -21.80 -10.95
CA LYS A 396 27.24 -20.62 -11.57
C LYS A 396 26.86 -19.34 -10.83
N ASN A 397 25.58 -19.13 -10.61
CA ASN A 397 25.05 -18.16 -9.67
C ASN A 397 23.76 -18.71 -9.06
N ALA A 398 23.55 -18.41 -7.78
CA ALA A 398 22.42 -18.93 -7.04
C ALA A 398 21.78 -17.86 -6.15
N LEU A 399 20.46 -17.93 -6.07
CA LEU A 399 19.66 -17.18 -5.09
C LEU A 399 19.07 -18.19 -4.10
N ILE A 400 19.29 -17.98 -2.79
CA ILE A 400 18.63 -18.74 -1.73
C ILE A 400 17.66 -17.81 -1.02
N VAL A 401 16.38 -18.17 -1.00
CA VAL A 401 15.33 -17.38 -0.31
C VAL A 401 14.73 -18.18 0.83
N VAL A 402 14.77 -17.62 2.03
CA VAL A 402 14.27 -18.26 3.26
C VAL A 402 13.21 -17.42 3.96
N ASN A 403 12.48 -18.04 4.91
CA ASN A 403 11.33 -17.42 5.55
C ASN A 403 11.69 -16.51 6.73
N THR A 404 12.86 -16.73 7.38
CA THR A 404 13.24 -15.99 8.57
C THR A 404 14.60 -15.31 8.43
N LYS A 405 14.79 -14.17 9.12
CA LYS A 405 16.05 -13.46 9.18
C LYS A 405 17.15 -14.33 9.83
N LYS A 406 16.78 -15.14 10.84
CA LYS A 406 17.68 -16.06 11.53
C LYS A 406 18.25 -17.10 10.58
N THR A 407 17.38 -17.83 9.87
CA THR A 407 17.78 -18.85 8.89
C THR A 407 18.60 -18.24 7.76
N SER A 408 18.30 -17.01 7.35
CA SER A 408 19.07 -16.29 6.33
C SER A 408 20.51 -16.01 6.79
N ALA A 409 20.71 -15.56 8.03
CA ALA A 409 22.04 -15.31 8.59
C ALA A 409 22.83 -16.61 8.78
N GLU A 410 22.18 -17.69 9.23
CA GLU A 410 22.77 -19.01 9.39
C GLU A 410 23.23 -19.59 8.05
N LEU A 411 22.39 -19.62 7.05
CA LEU A 411 22.74 -20.03 5.68
C LEU A 411 23.87 -19.17 5.11
N TYR A 412 23.84 -17.85 5.31
CA TYR A 412 24.90 -16.98 4.85
C TYR A 412 26.27 -17.39 5.42
N SER A 413 26.33 -17.82 6.68
CA SER A 413 27.59 -18.30 7.27
C SER A 413 28.11 -19.61 6.66
N LEU A 414 27.21 -20.50 6.21
CA LEU A 414 27.52 -21.81 5.65
C LEU A 414 27.96 -21.77 4.18
N VAL A 415 27.43 -20.82 3.40
CA VAL A 415 27.75 -20.68 1.97
C VAL A 415 29.23 -20.35 1.76
N GLN A 416 29.87 -21.06 0.85
CA GLN A 416 31.27 -20.86 0.47
C GLN A 416 31.39 -20.04 -0.83
N GLY A 417 32.55 -19.40 -1.01
CA GLY A 417 32.82 -18.55 -2.17
C GLY A 417 32.30 -17.13 -2.01
N GLU A 418 32.12 -16.44 -3.12
CA GLU A 418 31.61 -15.05 -3.13
C GLU A 418 30.13 -15.04 -2.85
N LYS A 419 29.72 -14.33 -1.80
CA LYS A 419 28.37 -14.35 -1.28
C LYS A 419 27.89 -12.99 -0.83
N TYR A 420 26.58 -12.78 -0.95
CA TYR A 420 25.88 -11.54 -0.55
C TYR A 420 24.66 -11.88 0.28
N HIS A 421 24.32 -10.99 1.22
CA HIS A 421 23.15 -11.13 2.07
C HIS A 421 22.17 -10.00 1.83
N LEU A 422 20.86 -10.29 1.84
CA LEU A 422 19.80 -9.29 1.70
C LEU A 422 18.68 -9.61 2.69
N SER A 423 18.48 -8.73 3.67
CA SER A 423 17.39 -8.87 4.64
C SER A 423 16.89 -7.52 5.16
N ALA A 424 15.76 -7.54 5.86
CA ALA A 424 15.23 -6.36 6.52
C ALA A 424 16.03 -5.92 7.76
N ASN A 425 17.10 -6.63 8.15
CA ASN A 425 18.06 -6.18 9.16
C ASN A 425 19.07 -5.16 8.59
N MET A 426 19.11 -4.99 7.28
CA MET A 426 19.92 -3.96 6.62
C MET A 426 19.09 -2.69 6.41
N THR A 427 19.73 -1.53 6.48
CA THR A 427 19.06 -0.27 6.10
C THR A 427 18.71 -0.25 4.61
N PRO A 428 17.68 0.49 4.17
CA PRO A 428 17.37 0.64 2.74
C PRO A 428 18.57 1.08 1.89
N ALA A 429 19.38 2.04 2.37
CA ALA A 429 20.58 2.51 1.68
C ALA A 429 21.62 1.38 1.51
N HIS A 430 21.88 0.62 2.57
CA HIS A 430 22.78 -0.54 2.51
C HIS A 430 22.30 -1.58 1.52
N ARG A 431 20.99 -1.95 1.56
CA ARG A 431 20.42 -2.91 0.60
C ARG A 431 20.56 -2.46 -0.84
N SER A 432 20.34 -1.18 -1.12
CA SER A 432 20.46 -0.63 -2.48
C SER A 432 21.88 -0.77 -3.01
N ARG A 433 22.90 -0.49 -2.19
CA ARG A 433 24.32 -0.70 -2.57
C ARG A 433 24.62 -2.17 -2.87
N VAL A 434 24.17 -3.10 -2.02
CA VAL A 434 24.40 -4.54 -2.23
C VAL A 434 23.68 -5.02 -3.49
N ILE A 435 22.45 -4.59 -3.75
CA ILE A 435 21.69 -4.95 -4.96
C ILE A 435 22.42 -4.48 -6.22
N GLU A 436 22.99 -3.28 -6.21
CA GLU A 436 23.75 -2.75 -7.33
C GLU A 436 25.02 -3.57 -7.61
N VAL A 437 25.79 -3.89 -6.58
CA VAL A 437 26.96 -4.76 -6.70
C VAL A 437 26.58 -6.13 -7.25
N VAL A 438 25.54 -6.78 -6.70
CA VAL A 438 25.05 -8.09 -7.15
C VAL A 438 24.62 -8.03 -8.62
N ARG A 439 23.91 -6.98 -9.02
CA ARG A 439 23.47 -6.79 -10.42
C ARG A 439 24.66 -6.75 -11.37
N ASN A 440 25.66 -5.92 -11.08
CA ASN A 440 26.84 -5.78 -11.90
C ASN A 440 27.61 -7.11 -12.04
N LYS A 441 27.72 -7.88 -10.95
CA LYS A 441 28.37 -9.19 -10.97
C LYS A 441 27.57 -10.23 -11.76
N LEU A 442 26.28 -10.27 -11.66
CA LEU A 442 25.40 -11.13 -12.46
C LEU A 442 25.50 -10.79 -13.97
N GLU A 443 25.54 -9.51 -14.31
CA GLU A 443 25.72 -9.06 -15.70
C GLU A 443 27.07 -9.46 -16.26
N ASN A 444 28.11 -9.43 -15.45
CA ASN A 444 29.48 -9.92 -15.82
C ASN A 444 29.56 -11.44 -15.84
N GLY A 445 28.55 -12.17 -15.42
CA GLY A 445 28.52 -13.63 -15.39
C GLY A 445 29.37 -14.25 -14.30
N GLU A 446 29.66 -13.52 -13.21
CA GLU A 446 30.48 -13.97 -12.09
C GLU A 446 29.78 -15.04 -11.27
N HIS A 447 30.58 -15.89 -10.59
CA HIS A 447 30.10 -16.91 -9.67
C HIS A 447 29.76 -16.28 -8.31
N ILE A 448 28.46 -16.11 -8.00
CA ILE A 448 28.01 -15.55 -6.73
C ILE A 448 26.81 -16.31 -6.16
N THR A 449 26.71 -16.33 -4.84
CA THR A 449 25.52 -16.80 -4.14
C THR A 449 24.90 -15.67 -3.33
N VAL A 450 23.60 -15.42 -3.51
CA VAL A 450 22.86 -14.45 -2.74
C VAL A 450 21.93 -15.18 -1.77
N VAL A 451 22.04 -14.87 -0.47
CA VAL A 451 21.13 -15.40 0.56
C VAL A 451 20.20 -14.28 0.99
N SER A 452 18.89 -14.50 0.90
CA SER A 452 17.91 -13.46 1.18
C SER A 452 16.67 -13.97 1.92
N THR A 453 15.99 -13.08 2.58
CA THR A 453 14.58 -13.29 2.96
C THR A 453 13.66 -13.01 1.76
N SER A 454 12.34 -13.09 1.94
CA SER A 454 11.35 -12.78 0.88
C SER A 454 11.49 -11.38 0.23
N LEU A 455 12.37 -10.54 0.74
CA LEU A 455 12.63 -9.19 0.25
C LEU A 455 12.97 -9.13 -1.25
N VAL A 456 13.63 -10.15 -1.80
CA VAL A 456 13.99 -10.21 -3.23
C VAL A 456 12.88 -10.73 -4.14
N GLU A 457 11.80 -11.28 -3.58
CA GLU A 457 10.69 -11.84 -4.34
C GLU A 457 9.98 -10.77 -5.17
N ALA A 458 9.89 -9.55 -4.65
CA ALA A 458 9.31 -8.42 -5.36
C ALA A 458 10.25 -7.21 -5.36
N GLY A 459 10.24 -6.45 -6.44
CA GLY A 459 10.91 -5.15 -6.52
C GLY A 459 12.40 -5.14 -6.83
N VAL A 460 13.05 -6.28 -6.96
CA VAL A 460 14.46 -6.33 -7.28
C VAL A 460 14.65 -6.94 -8.66
N ASP A 461 15.38 -6.25 -9.54
CA ASP A 461 15.66 -6.72 -10.89
C ASP A 461 16.99 -7.46 -10.91
N LEU A 462 16.93 -8.74 -10.53
CA LEU A 462 18.06 -9.68 -10.53
C LEU A 462 17.66 -10.93 -11.32
N ASP A 463 18.63 -11.53 -12.01
CA ASP A 463 18.45 -12.73 -12.85
C ASP A 463 19.49 -13.80 -12.48
N PHE A 464 19.03 -14.92 -11.94
CA PHE A 464 19.85 -16.04 -11.49
C PHE A 464 19.62 -17.29 -12.34
N ASN A 465 20.63 -18.11 -12.52
CA ASN A 465 20.48 -19.41 -13.18
C ASN A 465 19.71 -20.42 -12.32
N THR A 466 19.91 -20.36 -10.99
CA THR A 466 19.32 -21.28 -10.03
C THR A 466 18.75 -20.54 -8.82
N VAL A 467 17.55 -20.94 -8.39
CA VAL A 467 16.92 -20.42 -7.19
C VAL A 467 16.59 -21.56 -6.23
N PHE A 468 16.98 -21.43 -4.97
CA PHE A 468 16.58 -22.29 -3.87
C PHE A 468 15.56 -21.52 -3.04
N ARG A 469 14.34 -22.03 -2.88
CA ARG A 469 13.30 -21.39 -2.09
C ARG A 469 12.83 -22.32 -0.97
N GLN A 470 13.02 -21.89 0.27
CA GLN A 470 12.42 -22.58 1.41
C GLN A 470 10.92 -22.66 1.22
N LEU A 471 10.32 -23.79 1.56
CA LEU A 471 8.90 -24.03 1.47
C LEU A 471 8.10 -22.92 2.17
N SER A 472 7.17 -22.30 1.44
CA SER A 472 6.39 -21.14 1.83
C SER A 472 5.01 -21.17 1.15
N GLY A 473 4.32 -20.01 1.07
CA GLY A 473 3.15 -19.89 0.21
C GLY A 473 3.51 -20.11 -1.27
N LEU A 474 2.58 -20.67 -2.04
CA LEU A 474 2.79 -20.90 -3.48
C LEU A 474 3.10 -19.60 -4.23
N ASP A 475 2.42 -18.51 -3.87
CA ASP A 475 2.65 -17.17 -4.39
C ASP A 475 4.11 -16.72 -4.22
N SER A 476 4.68 -16.91 -3.04
CA SER A 476 6.06 -16.61 -2.71
C SER A 476 7.05 -17.48 -3.50
N ILE A 477 6.77 -18.79 -3.63
CA ILE A 477 7.60 -19.71 -4.45
C ILE A 477 7.61 -19.25 -5.92
N LEU A 478 6.46 -18.88 -6.47
CA LEU A 478 6.35 -18.43 -7.85
C LEU A 478 7.03 -17.06 -8.08
N GLN A 479 6.96 -16.16 -7.09
CA GLN A 479 7.66 -14.86 -7.13
C GLN A 479 9.19 -15.04 -7.09
N ALA A 480 9.70 -15.90 -6.21
CA ALA A 480 11.12 -16.26 -6.17
C ALA A 480 11.57 -16.90 -7.51
N GLY A 481 10.73 -17.80 -8.07
CA GLY A 481 10.96 -18.37 -9.39
C GLY A 481 10.97 -17.35 -10.52
N GLY A 482 10.28 -16.23 -10.38
CA GLY A 482 10.35 -15.07 -11.27
C GLY A 482 11.73 -14.39 -11.34
N ARG A 483 12.68 -14.78 -10.45
CA ARG A 483 14.09 -14.35 -10.46
C ARG A 483 15.00 -15.38 -11.13
N CYS A 484 14.46 -16.53 -11.54
CA CYS A 484 15.19 -17.60 -12.19
C CYS A 484 15.08 -17.48 -13.70
N ASN A 485 16.21 -17.35 -14.38
CA ASN A 485 16.30 -17.23 -15.86
C ASN A 485 15.32 -16.16 -16.40
N ARG A 486 15.23 -15.05 -15.69
CA ARG A 486 14.22 -14.00 -15.92
C ARG A 486 14.27 -13.45 -17.34
N GLU A 487 15.46 -13.25 -17.86
CA GLU A 487 15.66 -12.74 -19.22
C GLU A 487 15.62 -13.85 -20.30
N GLY A 488 15.61 -15.12 -19.88
CA GLY A 488 15.61 -16.26 -20.80
C GLY A 488 16.93 -16.40 -21.53
N LYS A 489 18.04 -16.05 -20.90
CA LYS A 489 19.41 -16.20 -21.46
C LYS A 489 19.81 -17.65 -21.56
N ASP A 490 19.39 -18.47 -20.58
CA ASP A 490 19.64 -19.90 -20.57
C ASP A 490 18.45 -20.68 -21.15
N ALA A 491 18.74 -21.87 -21.68
CA ALA A 491 17.72 -22.76 -22.23
C ALA A 491 16.65 -23.08 -21.16
N LYS A 492 17.06 -23.22 -19.87
CA LYS A 492 16.19 -23.53 -18.74
C LYS A 492 16.85 -23.14 -17.41
N GLY A 493 16.11 -22.48 -16.53
CA GLY A 493 16.47 -22.26 -15.13
C GLY A 493 15.88 -23.34 -14.22
N TYR A 494 16.39 -23.45 -12.99
CA TYR A 494 15.89 -24.39 -11.99
C TYR A 494 15.51 -23.68 -10.69
N VAL A 495 14.32 -23.99 -10.19
CA VAL A 495 13.84 -23.56 -8.88
C VAL A 495 13.67 -24.77 -7.98
N TYR A 496 14.48 -24.85 -6.95
CA TYR A 496 14.45 -25.93 -5.97
C TYR A 496 13.68 -25.48 -4.75
N VAL A 497 12.56 -26.16 -4.45
CA VAL A 497 11.76 -25.95 -3.23
C VAL A 497 12.27 -26.93 -2.18
N PHE A 498 12.64 -26.43 -0.99
CA PHE A 498 13.17 -27.26 0.08
C PHE A 498 12.46 -26.98 1.40
N ASP A 499 12.33 -27.99 2.26
CA ASP A 499 11.78 -27.90 3.60
C ASP A 499 12.87 -28.15 4.64
N ILE A 500 12.86 -27.38 5.73
CA ILE A 500 13.73 -27.54 6.89
C ILE A 500 12.87 -27.74 8.13
N ASP A 501 13.43 -28.35 9.19
CA ASP A 501 12.71 -28.53 10.46
C ASP A 501 12.58 -27.19 11.23
N GLU A 502 11.85 -26.24 10.65
CA GLU A 502 11.51 -24.96 11.27
C GLU A 502 10.06 -24.97 11.76
N THR A 503 9.87 -24.60 13.01
CA THR A 503 8.54 -24.55 13.61
C THR A 503 7.95 -23.16 13.50
N TYR A 504 6.79 -23.06 12.84
CA TYR A 504 6.02 -21.82 12.76
C TYR A 504 4.88 -21.82 13.80
N ARG A 505 4.52 -20.61 14.26
CA ARG A 505 3.40 -20.46 15.19
C ARG A 505 2.13 -21.12 14.61
N LYS A 506 1.55 -22.07 15.34
CA LYS A 506 0.31 -22.75 14.97
C LYS A 506 -0.79 -21.70 14.66
N GLY A 507 -1.46 -21.84 13.51
CA GLY A 507 -2.52 -20.90 13.10
C GLY A 507 -2.01 -19.56 12.51
N SER A 508 -0.70 -19.37 12.35
CA SER A 508 -0.19 -18.21 11.59
C SER A 508 -0.54 -18.35 10.11
N ASP A 509 -0.67 -17.22 9.42
CA ASP A 509 -0.94 -17.17 7.98
C ASP A 509 0.14 -17.93 7.18
N LEU A 510 1.41 -17.79 7.57
CA LEU A 510 2.51 -18.51 6.93
C LEU A 510 2.37 -20.04 7.09
N ALA A 511 2.07 -20.53 8.29
CA ALA A 511 1.89 -21.98 8.52
C ALA A 511 0.74 -22.54 7.69
N MET A 512 -0.35 -21.81 7.58
CA MET A 512 -1.52 -22.19 6.75
C MET A 512 -1.14 -22.24 5.27
N ARG A 513 -0.45 -21.21 4.75
CA ARG A 513 0.04 -21.15 3.35
C ARG A 513 1.01 -22.28 3.03
N ILE A 514 1.95 -22.60 3.93
CA ILE A 514 2.88 -23.72 3.79
C ILE A 514 2.12 -25.05 3.68
N ASN A 515 1.19 -25.30 4.59
CA ASN A 515 0.41 -26.56 4.58
C ASN A 515 -0.40 -26.71 3.29
N LYS A 516 -1.01 -25.62 2.81
CA LYS A 516 -1.74 -25.63 1.53
C LYS A 516 -0.79 -25.94 0.37
N THR A 517 0.37 -25.31 0.34
CA THR A 517 1.39 -25.51 -0.71
C THR A 517 1.91 -26.94 -0.75
N LYS A 518 2.16 -27.58 0.42
CA LYS A 518 2.58 -29.01 0.50
C LYS A 518 1.61 -29.91 -0.25
N GLY A 519 0.32 -29.83 0.00
CA GLY A 519 -0.69 -30.63 -0.70
C GLY A 519 -0.75 -30.37 -2.21
N LEU A 520 -0.45 -29.14 -2.63
CA LEU A 520 -0.43 -28.80 -4.06
C LEU A 520 0.83 -29.31 -4.77
N LEU A 521 2.00 -29.31 -4.12
CA LEU A 521 3.23 -29.90 -4.66
C LEU A 521 3.09 -31.40 -4.93
N GLU A 522 2.37 -32.11 -4.08
CA GLU A 522 2.08 -33.54 -4.27
C GLU A 522 1.05 -33.78 -5.40
N LYS A 523 0.08 -32.87 -5.55
CA LYS A 523 -1.04 -33.03 -6.49
C LYS A 523 -0.72 -32.59 -7.91
N TYR A 524 0.01 -31.49 -8.07
CA TYR A 524 0.25 -30.85 -9.36
C TYR A 524 1.69 -31.03 -9.83
N LYS A 525 1.88 -31.59 -11.03
CA LYS A 525 3.18 -31.65 -11.70
C LYS A 525 3.69 -30.27 -12.12
N ASP A 526 2.75 -29.36 -12.44
CA ASP A 526 3.03 -27.98 -12.85
C ASP A 526 2.34 -27.01 -11.89
N ILE A 527 3.10 -26.55 -10.90
CA ILE A 527 2.60 -25.60 -9.89
C ILE A 527 2.33 -24.19 -10.45
N THR A 528 2.78 -23.91 -11.68
CA THR A 528 2.52 -22.65 -12.38
C THR A 528 1.19 -22.68 -13.14
N SER A 529 0.48 -23.80 -13.13
CA SER A 529 -0.81 -23.93 -13.82
C SER A 529 -1.87 -23.06 -13.17
N TYR A 530 -2.80 -22.59 -13.98
CA TYR A 530 -3.94 -21.80 -13.50
C TYR A 530 -4.74 -22.52 -12.42
N ASP A 531 -4.99 -23.84 -12.64
CA ASP A 531 -5.78 -24.64 -11.71
C ASP A 531 -5.10 -24.78 -10.34
N CYS A 532 -3.76 -24.92 -10.33
CA CYS A 532 -2.99 -24.96 -9.10
C CYS A 532 -3.07 -23.64 -8.34
N ILE A 533 -2.83 -22.51 -9.03
CA ILE A 533 -2.89 -21.17 -8.45
C ILE A 533 -4.31 -20.88 -7.93
N LYS A 534 -5.33 -21.21 -8.72
CA LYS A 534 -6.73 -21.04 -8.33
C LYS A 534 -7.06 -21.84 -7.07
N GLU A 535 -6.72 -23.14 -7.02
CA GLU A 535 -6.97 -24.00 -5.85
C GLU A 535 -6.22 -23.51 -4.60
N TYR A 536 -5.03 -22.96 -4.78
CA TYR A 536 -4.26 -22.33 -3.68
C TYR A 536 -5.03 -21.20 -3.05
N TYR A 537 -5.46 -20.22 -3.85
CA TYR A 537 -6.15 -19.04 -3.34
C TYR A 537 -7.57 -19.34 -2.87
N ASP A 538 -8.31 -20.20 -3.55
CA ASP A 538 -9.62 -20.67 -3.08
C ASP A 538 -9.49 -21.27 -1.67
N GLY A 539 -8.47 -22.10 -1.42
CA GLY A 539 -8.24 -22.68 -0.10
C GLY A 539 -7.86 -21.66 0.97
N ILE A 540 -7.12 -20.59 0.61
CA ILE A 540 -6.80 -19.49 1.54
C ILE A 540 -8.06 -18.68 1.87
N PHE A 541 -8.86 -18.34 0.88
CA PHE A 541 -10.08 -17.54 1.06
C PHE A 541 -11.15 -18.32 1.85
N ASP A 542 -11.33 -19.61 1.56
CA ASP A 542 -12.26 -20.46 2.29
C ASP A 542 -11.87 -20.62 3.76
N PHE A 543 -10.57 -20.81 4.06
CA PHE A 543 -10.07 -20.90 5.43
C PHE A 543 -10.25 -19.59 6.23
N ASN A 544 -10.08 -18.44 5.58
CA ASN A 544 -10.19 -17.14 6.21
C ASN A 544 -11.55 -16.47 6.03
N GLN A 545 -12.57 -17.20 5.55
CA GLN A 545 -13.86 -16.62 5.17
C GLN A 545 -14.51 -15.78 6.28
N SER A 546 -14.48 -16.25 7.53
CA SER A 546 -15.01 -15.49 8.68
C SER A 546 -14.21 -14.23 8.95
N ARG A 547 -12.87 -14.31 9.00
CA ARG A 547 -12.01 -13.15 9.22
C ARG A 547 -12.19 -12.07 8.15
N ILE A 548 -12.27 -12.48 6.88
CA ILE A 548 -12.53 -11.57 5.76
C ILE A 548 -13.91 -10.91 5.93
N ALA A 549 -14.94 -11.66 6.28
CA ALA A 549 -16.31 -11.15 6.37
C ALA A 549 -16.54 -10.25 7.58
N GLU A 550 -15.82 -10.45 8.67
CA GLU A 550 -15.98 -9.71 9.93
C GLU A 550 -15.31 -8.33 9.93
N ASN A 551 -14.26 -8.13 9.14
CA ASN A 551 -13.57 -6.83 9.10
C ASN A 551 -14.39 -5.80 8.31
N SER A 552 -15.08 -4.93 9.02
CA SER A 552 -15.95 -3.90 8.47
C SER A 552 -16.19 -2.79 9.49
N ILE A 553 -16.26 -1.54 9.04
CA ILE A 553 -16.59 -0.40 9.91
C ILE A 553 -17.98 -0.57 10.57
N ALA A 554 -18.91 -1.17 9.86
CA ALA A 554 -20.25 -1.43 10.39
C ALA A 554 -20.22 -2.51 11.48
N LYS A 555 -19.50 -3.62 11.26
CA LYS A 555 -19.39 -4.73 12.23
C LYS A 555 -18.51 -4.42 13.43
N TYR A 556 -17.66 -3.42 13.33
CA TYR A 556 -16.85 -2.97 14.47
C TYR A 556 -17.72 -2.58 15.67
N ASN A 557 -18.83 -1.90 15.42
CA ASN A 557 -19.80 -1.54 16.45
C ASN A 557 -20.50 -2.76 17.07
N GLU A 558 -20.79 -3.82 16.31
CA GLU A 558 -21.38 -5.05 16.83
C GLU A 558 -20.51 -5.69 17.91
N GLN A 559 -19.21 -5.73 17.67
CA GLN A 559 -18.24 -6.31 18.59
C GLN A 559 -18.05 -5.47 19.86
N SER A 560 -18.20 -4.14 19.77
CA SER A 560 -18.02 -3.21 20.89
C SER A 560 -19.26 -3.01 21.76
N ASN A 561 -20.35 -3.79 21.59
CA ASN A 561 -21.64 -3.66 22.31
C ASN A 561 -22.31 -2.28 22.24
N SER A 562 -21.94 -1.45 21.26
CA SER A 562 -22.49 -0.09 21.09
C SER A 562 -23.78 -0.07 20.24
N PHE A 563 -24.44 -1.22 20.05
CA PHE A 563 -25.72 -1.29 19.35
C PHE A 563 -26.88 -0.75 20.17
N ASP A 564 -27.65 0.12 19.55
CA ASP A 564 -29.03 0.33 19.94
C ASP A 564 -29.80 -0.99 19.73
N ARG A 565 -30.34 -1.58 20.81
CA ARG A 565 -31.05 -2.88 20.82
C ARG A 565 -32.27 -2.98 19.89
N GLN A 566 -32.56 -1.93 19.13
CA GLN A 566 -33.65 -1.91 18.13
C GLN A 566 -33.22 -2.36 16.73
N GLY A 567 -32.00 -2.85 16.53
CA GLY A 567 -31.60 -3.51 15.28
C GLY A 567 -31.42 -2.58 14.06
N LEU A 568 -31.48 -1.27 14.23
CA LEU A 568 -31.26 -0.29 13.18
C LEU A 568 -29.91 0.41 13.42
N MET A 569 -28.94 0.11 12.60
CA MET A 569 -27.69 0.87 12.54
C MET A 569 -28.01 2.33 12.20
N SER A 570 -27.76 3.22 13.13
CA SER A 570 -27.97 4.66 12.96
C SER A 570 -26.76 5.28 12.25
N PRO A 571 -26.97 6.26 11.34
CA PRO A 571 -25.87 7.09 10.83
C PRO A 571 -25.09 7.79 11.95
N TYR A 572 -25.69 8.03 13.12
CA TYR A 572 -25.05 8.63 14.30
C TYR A 572 -24.13 7.68 15.09
N SER A 573 -23.98 6.44 14.71
CA SER A 573 -23.16 5.45 15.44
C SER A 573 -21.96 4.94 14.65
N ILE A 574 -21.50 5.65 13.62
CA ILE A 574 -20.36 5.21 12.80
C ILE A 574 -19.04 5.41 13.59
N PRO A 575 -18.22 4.36 13.80
CA PRO A 575 -17.01 4.44 14.60
C PRO A 575 -15.80 4.85 13.76
N PHE A 576 -15.76 6.07 13.24
CA PHE A 576 -14.72 6.53 12.32
C PHE A 576 -13.33 6.47 12.91
N ARG A 577 -13.14 7.01 14.12
CA ARG A 577 -11.83 7.09 14.78
C ARG A 577 -11.37 5.72 15.27
N SER A 578 -12.23 5.01 15.98
CA SER A 578 -11.91 3.69 16.54
C SER A 578 -11.61 2.66 15.47
N TYR A 579 -12.39 2.63 14.39
CA TYR A 579 -12.12 1.74 13.25
C TYR A 579 -10.83 2.12 12.52
N ALA A 580 -10.55 3.42 12.35
CA ALA A 580 -9.31 3.88 11.73
C ALA A 580 -8.06 3.46 12.53
N MET A 581 -8.15 3.46 13.87
CA MET A 581 -7.08 3.00 14.74
C MET A 581 -6.87 1.49 14.71
N GLN A 582 -7.91 0.73 14.39
CA GLN A 582 -7.82 -0.73 14.20
C GLN A 582 -7.39 -1.12 12.78
N PHE A 583 -7.63 -0.25 11.79
CA PHE A 583 -7.23 -0.51 10.40
C PHE A 583 -5.73 -0.31 10.24
N GLU A 584 -4.96 -1.34 10.57
CA GLU A 584 -3.50 -1.37 10.41
C GLU A 584 -3.13 -2.24 9.21
N TYR A 585 -2.68 -1.61 8.13
CA TYR A 585 -2.19 -2.35 6.95
C TYR A 585 -0.85 -3.05 7.22
N ILE A 586 -0.04 -2.48 8.10
CA ILE A 586 1.17 -3.07 8.66
C ILE A 586 1.04 -3.00 10.18
N SER A 587 1.23 -4.12 10.87
CA SER A 587 1.17 -4.13 12.34
C SER A 587 2.20 -3.18 12.94
N ALA A 588 1.77 -2.36 13.92
CA ALA A 588 2.60 -1.34 14.56
C ALA A 588 3.61 -1.90 15.58
N ASP A 589 3.81 -3.23 15.64
CA ASP A 589 4.69 -3.89 16.61
C ASP A 589 6.19 -3.67 16.36
N THR A 590 6.55 -2.70 15.50
CA THR A 590 7.94 -2.40 15.17
C THR A 590 8.32 -0.96 15.48
N ILE A 591 9.57 -0.77 15.92
CA ILE A 591 10.19 0.54 16.12
C ILE A 591 11.35 0.69 15.14
N SER A 592 11.48 1.88 14.55
CA SER A 592 12.60 2.22 13.68
C SER A 592 13.81 2.68 14.50
N ILE A 593 14.98 2.12 14.20
CA ILE A 593 16.27 2.46 14.80
C ILE A 593 17.15 3.04 13.69
N VAL A 594 17.69 4.23 13.89
CA VAL A 594 18.64 4.87 12.97
C VAL A 594 20.00 4.26 13.14
N ILE A 595 20.63 3.93 12.02
CA ILE A 595 21.99 3.38 11.93
C ILE A 595 22.91 4.46 11.36
N ASP A 596 23.94 4.82 12.09
CA ASP A 596 25.02 5.68 11.58
C ASP A 596 25.94 4.83 10.70
N ASP A 597 25.82 4.95 9.37
CA ASP A 597 26.59 4.16 8.43
C ASP A 597 27.97 4.80 8.19
N PRO A 598 29.06 4.19 8.67
CA PRO A 598 30.41 4.77 8.55
C PRO A 598 30.90 4.89 7.11
N ASN A 599 30.25 4.21 6.15
CA ASN A 599 30.60 4.22 4.74
C ASN A 599 29.79 5.29 3.95
N ASP A 600 28.93 6.07 4.62
CA ASP A 600 28.09 7.06 3.99
C ASP A 600 28.18 8.41 4.74
N GLN A 601 28.97 9.34 4.18
CA GLN A 601 29.20 10.67 4.74
C GLN A 601 27.89 11.43 4.96
N THR A 602 26.94 11.33 4.03
CA THR A 602 25.63 11.97 4.15
C THR A 602 24.84 11.41 5.34
N CYS A 603 24.93 10.11 5.58
CA CYS A 603 24.32 9.48 6.74
C CYS A 603 24.85 10.07 8.05
N HIS A 604 26.17 10.15 8.15
CA HIS A 604 26.84 10.67 9.34
C HIS A 604 26.44 12.13 9.64
N GLU A 605 26.43 12.99 8.62
CA GLU A 605 26.00 14.38 8.76
C GLU A 605 24.54 14.53 9.22
N LEU A 606 23.64 13.70 8.68
CA LEU A 606 22.23 13.68 9.09
C LEU A 606 22.07 13.18 10.55
N VAL A 607 22.82 12.16 10.94
CA VAL A 607 22.80 11.63 12.32
C VAL A 607 23.33 12.67 13.30
N GLU A 608 24.42 13.37 13.00
CA GLU A 608 24.94 14.47 13.83
C GLU A 608 23.92 15.62 13.95
N THR A 609 23.25 15.95 12.87
CA THR A 609 22.17 16.96 12.88
C THR A 609 21.04 16.55 13.83
N LEU A 610 20.64 15.28 13.79
CA LEU A 610 19.63 14.72 14.71
C LEU A 610 20.12 14.73 16.17
N ARG A 611 21.38 14.34 16.42
CA ARG A 611 22.00 14.39 17.78
C ARG A 611 21.97 15.78 18.40
N ASN A 612 22.06 16.82 17.55
CA ASN A 612 21.93 18.22 17.96
C ASN A 612 20.48 18.68 18.15
N GLY A 613 19.49 17.80 18.03
CA GLY A 613 18.08 18.07 18.28
C GLY A 613 17.28 18.59 17.06
N ASP A 614 17.89 18.68 15.88
CA ASP A 614 17.18 19.11 14.68
C ASP A 614 16.40 17.96 14.05
N MET A 615 15.06 18.05 14.15
CA MET A 615 14.11 17.05 13.64
C MET A 615 13.83 17.16 12.14
N SER A 616 14.32 18.19 11.46
CA SER A 616 14.09 18.40 10.02
C SER A 616 14.61 17.22 9.18
N VAL A 617 15.68 16.57 9.64
CA VAL A 617 16.34 15.43 8.99
C VAL A 617 15.61 14.09 9.16
N ARG A 618 14.53 14.04 9.98
CA ARG A 618 13.80 12.80 10.31
C ARG A 618 13.41 11.98 9.08
N ARG A 619 12.93 12.64 8.03
CA ARG A 619 12.48 11.98 6.81
C ARG A 619 13.65 11.40 6.01
N ALA A 620 14.75 12.15 5.90
CA ALA A 620 15.96 11.70 5.22
C ALA A 620 16.61 10.50 5.91
N LEU A 621 16.52 10.42 7.24
CA LEU A 621 17.04 9.30 8.04
C LEU A 621 16.26 7.99 7.88
N GLN A 622 15.08 7.98 7.27
CA GLN A 622 14.33 6.74 7.05
C GLN A 622 15.10 5.75 6.17
N LYS A 623 15.86 6.21 5.18
CA LYS A 623 16.70 5.34 4.34
C LYS A 623 17.89 4.71 5.10
N TYR A 624 18.20 5.22 6.28
CA TYR A 624 19.25 4.73 7.20
C TYR A 624 18.67 4.08 8.45
N SER A 625 17.40 3.70 8.43
CA SER A 625 16.72 3.10 9.57
C SER A 625 16.42 1.62 9.35
N VAL A 626 16.45 0.85 10.43
CA VAL A 626 16.03 -0.55 10.48
C VAL A 626 14.82 -0.67 11.40
N SER A 627 13.75 -1.32 10.93
CA SER A 627 12.58 -1.61 11.76
C SER A 627 12.78 -2.93 12.51
N VAL A 628 12.66 -2.89 13.83
CA VAL A 628 12.78 -4.04 14.72
C VAL A 628 11.51 -4.25 15.51
N TYR A 629 11.22 -5.50 15.88
CA TYR A 629 10.10 -5.80 16.78
C TYR A 629 10.33 -5.21 18.17
N MET A 630 9.24 -4.92 18.88
CA MET A 630 9.26 -4.29 20.20
C MET A 630 10.12 -5.07 21.23
N ASN A 631 10.14 -6.40 21.18
CA ASN A 631 11.00 -7.22 22.07
C ASN A 631 12.49 -6.97 21.78
N VAL A 632 12.90 -6.99 20.50
CA VAL A 632 14.29 -6.71 20.10
C VAL A 632 14.68 -5.29 20.47
N PHE A 633 13.77 -4.32 20.28
CA PHE A 633 14.00 -2.94 20.70
C PHE A 633 14.25 -2.84 22.22
N LYS A 634 13.40 -3.48 23.03
CA LYS A 634 13.56 -3.48 24.49
C LYS A 634 14.88 -4.10 24.93
N ASP A 635 15.32 -5.17 24.28
CA ASP A 635 16.59 -5.83 24.57
C ASP A 635 17.78 -4.89 24.25
N LEU A 636 17.81 -4.30 23.05
CA LEU A 636 18.85 -3.34 22.68
C LEU A 636 18.85 -2.09 23.58
N TYR A 637 17.67 -1.59 23.94
CA TYR A 637 17.53 -0.44 24.82
C TYR A 637 18.03 -0.73 26.25
N SER A 638 17.71 -1.91 26.78
CA SER A 638 18.16 -2.33 28.12
C SER A 638 19.68 -2.51 28.23
N GLN A 639 20.33 -2.87 27.12
CA GLN A 639 21.79 -2.97 27.01
C GLN A 639 22.48 -1.60 26.84
N GLY A 640 21.70 -0.50 26.74
CA GLY A 640 22.24 0.85 26.63
C GLY A 640 22.87 1.17 25.27
N VAL A 641 22.63 0.33 24.24
CA VAL A 641 23.19 0.55 22.90
C VAL A 641 22.34 1.49 22.04
N LEU A 642 21.13 1.84 22.50
CA LEU A 642 20.23 2.79 21.85
C LEU A 642 20.11 4.09 22.66
N LYS A 643 20.18 5.25 22.00
CA LYS A 643 19.90 6.56 22.60
C LYS A 643 18.98 7.39 21.71
N ASP A 644 18.12 8.21 22.31
CA ASP A 644 17.21 9.08 21.58
C ASP A 644 17.60 10.56 21.57
N HIS A 645 18.59 10.97 22.32
CA HIS A 645 19.08 12.36 22.41
C HIS A 645 17.97 13.41 22.62
N GLY A 646 16.83 13.01 23.23
CA GLY A 646 15.69 13.89 23.47
C GLY A 646 14.79 14.14 22.25
N THR A 647 15.01 13.46 21.15
CA THR A 647 14.25 13.61 19.90
C THR A 647 13.11 12.62 19.75
N GLY A 648 13.07 11.58 20.58
CA GLY A 648 12.16 10.43 20.42
C GLY A 648 12.51 9.50 19.25
N ILE A 649 13.67 9.73 18.59
CA ILE A 649 14.21 8.87 17.53
C ILE A 649 15.45 8.16 18.06
N PHE A 650 15.44 6.83 18.02
CA PHE A 650 16.52 6.02 18.59
C PHE A 650 17.65 5.81 17.58
N ILE A 651 18.86 6.12 18.00
CA ILE A 651 20.10 5.93 17.25
C ILE A 651 20.87 4.75 17.86
N LEU A 652 21.41 3.86 17.00
CA LEU A 652 22.32 2.81 17.40
C LEU A 652 23.72 3.41 17.63
N GLU A 653 24.13 3.55 18.92
CA GLU A 653 25.41 4.15 19.28
C GLU A 653 26.58 3.15 19.21
N ASN A 654 26.31 1.87 19.41
CA ASN A 654 27.33 0.84 19.34
C ASN A 654 27.35 0.17 17.97
N GLN A 655 28.29 0.59 17.12
CA GLN A 655 28.47 0.09 15.76
C GLN A 655 28.76 -1.41 15.66
N SER A 656 29.24 -2.07 16.73
CA SER A 656 29.49 -3.52 16.71
C SER A 656 28.22 -4.36 16.53
N TYR A 657 27.04 -3.77 16.79
CA TYR A 657 25.73 -4.40 16.55
C TYR A 657 25.26 -4.30 15.09
N TYR A 658 25.98 -3.57 14.24
CA TYR A 658 25.64 -3.48 12.81
C TYR A 658 26.80 -3.98 11.94
N ASN A 659 26.54 -5.08 11.21
CA ASN A 659 27.52 -5.71 10.35
C ASN A 659 27.34 -5.24 8.89
N ASN A 660 28.44 -4.91 8.21
CA ASN A 660 28.44 -4.46 6.81
C ASN A 660 28.01 -5.55 5.80
N GLU A 661 27.94 -6.82 6.22
CA GLU A 661 27.50 -7.91 5.36
C GLU A 661 26.04 -8.30 5.61
N THR A 662 25.61 -8.33 6.89
CA THR A 662 24.30 -8.89 7.29
C THR A 662 23.34 -7.88 7.92
N GLY A 663 23.80 -6.66 8.20
CA GLY A 663 23.01 -5.62 8.86
C GLY A 663 22.97 -5.77 10.38
N LEU A 664 21.87 -5.38 11.02
CA LEU A 664 21.69 -5.38 12.46
C LEU A 664 21.71 -6.80 13.04
N ASN A 665 22.68 -7.06 13.93
CA ASN A 665 22.81 -8.33 14.64
C ASN A 665 21.89 -8.37 15.86
N THR A 666 20.72 -8.98 15.70
CA THR A 666 19.75 -9.13 16.79
C THR A 666 20.05 -10.30 17.73
N GLN A 667 21.00 -11.19 17.39
CA GLN A 667 21.39 -12.34 18.22
C GLN A 667 22.40 -11.95 19.32
N ALA A 668 23.23 -10.93 19.09
CA ALA A 668 24.12 -10.38 20.12
C ALA A 668 23.32 -9.85 21.33
N ALA A 669 22.12 -9.33 21.08
CA ALA A 669 21.21 -8.88 22.14
C ALA A 669 20.71 -10.01 23.05
N MET A 670 20.64 -11.26 22.57
CA MET A 670 20.17 -12.41 23.35
C MET A 670 21.29 -13.17 24.08
N GLN A 671 22.54 -13.03 23.65
CA GLN A 671 23.67 -13.78 24.23
C GLN A 671 24.13 -13.23 25.59
N ASP A 672 23.96 -11.95 25.86
CA ASP A 672 24.40 -11.33 27.14
C ASP A 672 23.49 -11.63 28.34
N TYR A 673 22.37 -12.32 28.16
CA TYR A 673 21.50 -12.76 29.25
C TYR A 673 21.92 -14.11 29.91
N PHE A 674 22.97 -14.77 29.40
CA PHE A 674 23.42 -16.07 29.88
C PHE A 674 24.85 -16.06 30.46
N ILE A 675 25.36 -14.91 30.93
CA ILE A 675 26.60 -14.82 31.72
C ILE A 675 26.27 -14.40 33.14
#